data_07ae3ec4dbcfd8878c534c91814b2574
#
_entry.id   07ae3ec4dbcfd8878c534c91814b2574
#
_cell.length_a   1.000
_cell.length_b   1.000
_cell.length_c   1.000
_cell.angle_alpha   90.00
_cell.angle_beta   90.00
_cell.angle_gamma   90.00
#
_symmetry.space_group_name_H-M   'P 1'
#
loop_
_entity.id
_entity.type
_entity.pdbx_description
1 polymer ?
#
loop_
_entity_poly.entity_id
_entity_poly.type
_entity_poly.pdbx_seq_one_letter_code
_entity_poly.pdbx_strand_id
1 'polypeptide(L)'
;MGRRTMKVPLIGITSPYTINLETGDLQAIMYCNGKKDVAKVPYKPYCYVPDEEGAEYSITGKEGLMKLRKQHYRAGEELPKSVILDGDRENVMDRLLIEHPDFFYNYPNTEPVKALCFDIETHSPDGSFPFGERYPVVAIGIVTSTGEREVFLWDGESDRKVLTDFAKFVNEYDPDIMYGYNLIGYDIPQILHRASYHGLRNYKKLLNRDGTNYGYTPPKDSKDLRMKAGGRIILDVLRLTRRDYALSGQGRGLKAVSRHFGLDPIELDFGDKVLLDYPLSEIHDYVLSDVDCTKYLFDHYYPQIEYTAELLGVPLEAYVNAPNSYITKILQGRKLYEQNIITKDINRDRHPEIYRDDKGNFQAAHIELYEPGYHQRNYKIDFASFYPSVAMALNLGPDTTRIVGYEEYSEDIDFDGSFIYIPDNKIGKRVKIEIDTDRKSGLYEMCKQFKEMRAPYKVQKTKEAKSKSNALKIMVNTFYGANTNPYINYGDMATGITITSVARFLLLSAINLIRKKYGEKSVVYCHTDGINTNVDIDEAWLVKRLRLILENKIPFADSKWIDMDKDVYKEGFWVQIGNYVLRNEDGTLTKHGSTFKASTRSTFYKDTLEKIIEGRLANRVNQGFIDSLYNFEDVDLETFLQHRSLNRPITDYVSETDMLIGLTEQGKAIGIEPLEGTRYSYYKTKSGYTIQEMVKDKSELDVKYYWDIISRLLEKFALKTWIKKNPPLTLVDRKQQSLMEWL
;
A
#
# COMPACT_ATOMS: atom_id res chain seq x y z
N MET A 1 28.90 -8.68 11.30
CA MET A 1 27.45 -8.57 11.49
C MET A 1 26.97 -9.76 12.28
N GLY A 2 26.41 -9.57 13.48
CA GLY A 2 25.92 -10.66 14.32
C GLY A 2 24.76 -11.38 13.62
N ARG A 3 24.80 -12.71 13.62
CA ARG A 3 23.71 -13.57 13.13
C ARG A 3 22.43 -13.22 13.91
N ARG A 4 21.43 -12.69 13.23
CA ARG A 4 20.08 -12.51 13.82
C ARG A 4 19.41 -13.87 13.83
N THR A 5 18.95 -14.28 14.96
CA THR A 5 18.13 -15.47 15.13
C THR A 5 16.69 -15.06 15.33
N MET A 6 15.80 -15.60 14.53
CA MET A 6 14.35 -15.38 14.64
C MET A 6 13.79 -16.29 15.74
N LYS A 7 12.91 -15.76 16.59
CA LYS A 7 12.31 -16.51 17.71
C LYS A 7 11.09 -17.35 17.33
N VAL A 8 10.49 -17.13 16.17
CA VAL A 8 9.37 -17.90 15.64
C VAL A 8 9.77 -18.64 14.38
N PRO A 9 9.10 -19.74 13.98
CA PRO A 9 9.47 -20.49 12.79
C PRO A 9 9.27 -19.64 11.53
N LEU A 10 10.07 -19.89 10.50
CA LEU A 10 9.90 -19.25 9.19
C LEU A 10 8.56 -19.65 8.56
N ILE A 11 8.30 -20.94 8.57
CA ILE A 11 7.11 -21.54 7.97
C ILE A 11 6.41 -22.33 9.06
N GLY A 12 5.14 -22.02 9.24
CA GLY A 12 4.29 -22.70 10.18
C GLY A 12 3.55 -23.87 9.56
N ILE A 13 2.31 -24.03 9.98
CA ILE A 13 1.47 -25.13 9.54
C ILE A 13 1.17 -24.99 8.05
N THR A 14 1.68 -25.91 7.25
CA THR A 14 1.36 -25.95 5.81
C THR A 14 0.02 -26.65 5.63
N SER A 15 -0.83 -26.08 4.77
CA SER A 15 -2.09 -26.75 4.36
C SER A 15 -1.77 -27.81 3.30
N PRO A 16 -2.41 -29.00 3.32
CA PRO A 16 -3.44 -29.36 4.28
C PRO A 16 -2.83 -29.87 5.59
N TYR A 17 -3.29 -29.32 6.70
CA TYR A 17 -3.09 -29.95 7.99
C TYR A 17 -4.02 -31.17 8.10
N THR A 18 -3.55 -32.23 8.72
CA THR A 18 -4.39 -33.40 8.99
C THR A 18 -4.85 -33.35 10.44
N ILE A 19 -6.14 -33.60 10.65
CA ILE A 19 -6.66 -33.84 11.99
C ILE A 19 -6.62 -35.35 12.21
N ASN A 20 -5.94 -35.79 13.26
CA ASN A 20 -6.02 -37.19 13.67
C ASN A 20 -7.44 -37.48 14.09
N LEU A 21 -8.14 -38.35 13.34
CA LEU A 21 -9.56 -38.64 13.59
C LEU A 21 -9.80 -39.40 14.91
N GLU A 22 -8.78 -40.10 15.46
CA GLU A 22 -8.89 -40.84 16.71
C GLU A 22 -8.68 -39.94 17.93
N THR A 23 -7.63 -39.12 17.92
CA THR A 23 -7.29 -38.23 19.06
C THR A 23 -7.93 -36.85 18.91
N GLY A 24 -8.33 -36.44 17.72
CA GLY A 24 -8.79 -35.09 17.40
C GLY A 24 -7.69 -34.05 17.35
N ASP A 25 -6.42 -34.46 17.48
CA ASP A 25 -5.28 -33.54 17.48
C ASP A 25 -4.93 -33.09 16.07
N LEU A 26 -4.56 -31.83 15.94
CA LEU A 26 -4.07 -31.27 14.68
C LEU A 26 -2.62 -31.71 14.46
N GLN A 27 -2.33 -32.35 13.34
CA GLN A 27 -0.96 -32.60 12.90
C GLN A 27 -0.56 -31.52 11.91
N ALA A 28 0.49 -30.79 12.24
CA ALA A 28 0.97 -29.66 11.48
C ALA A 28 2.39 -29.92 11.00
N ILE A 29 2.62 -29.64 9.72
CA ILE A 29 3.97 -29.62 9.16
C ILE A 29 4.54 -28.22 9.38
N MET A 30 5.70 -28.15 10.02
CA MET A 30 6.44 -26.92 10.23
C MET A 30 7.83 -27.02 9.63
N TYR A 31 8.39 -25.88 9.26
CA TYR A 31 9.77 -25.77 8.83
C TYR A 31 10.51 -24.84 9.79
N CYS A 32 11.38 -25.45 10.59
CA CYS A 32 12.29 -24.76 11.50
C CYS A 32 13.72 -25.07 11.09
N ASN A 33 14.57 -24.04 11.03
CA ASN A 33 15.98 -24.21 10.67
C ASN A 33 16.16 -24.98 9.32
N GLY A 34 15.32 -24.70 8.33
CA GLY A 34 15.35 -25.35 7.03
C GLY A 34 14.92 -26.82 7.02
N LYS A 35 14.53 -27.38 8.16
CA LYS A 35 14.14 -28.79 8.29
C LYS A 35 12.63 -28.92 8.48
N LYS A 36 12.08 -29.94 7.81
CA LYS A 36 10.69 -30.35 7.98
C LYS A 36 10.52 -31.03 9.34
N ASP A 37 9.60 -30.54 10.14
CA ASP A 37 9.17 -31.17 11.40
C ASP A 37 7.66 -31.36 11.38
N VAL A 38 7.18 -32.39 12.09
CA VAL A 38 5.75 -32.68 12.28
C VAL A 38 5.39 -32.37 13.72
N ALA A 39 4.85 -31.19 13.95
CA ALA A 39 4.35 -30.85 15.27
C ALA A 39 2.95 -31.46 15.48
N LYS A 40 2.80 -32.12 16.62
CA LYS A 40 1.46 -32.45 17.13
C LYS A 40 0.93 -31.27 17.91
N VAL A 41 -0.09 -30.63 17.37
CA VAL A 41 -0.76 -29.50 18.01
C VAL A 41 -1.94 -30.08 18.80
N PRO A 42 -1.95 -29.98 20.11
CA PRO A 42 -3.08 -30.46 20.93
C PRO A 42 -4.25 -29.48 20.84
N TYR A 43 -4.76 -29.29 19.63
CA TYR A 43 -5.88 -28.40 19.35
C TYR A 43 -7.04 -29.20 18.78
N LYS A 44 -8.17 -29.15 19.47
CA LYS A 44 -9.42 -29.78 19.04
C LYS A 44 -10.41 -28.68 18.68
N PRO A 45 -10.90 -28.61 17.44
CA PRO A 45 -11.96 -27.68 17.06
C PRO A 45 -13.15 -27.80 18.02
N TYR A 46 -13.72 -26.66 18.40
CA TYR A 46 -14.89 -26.60 19.26
C TYR A 46 -15.87 -25.50 18.85
N CYS A 47 -17.10 -25.64 19.32
CA CYS A 47 -18.17 -24.64 19.27
C CYS A 47 -18.66 -24.37 20.67
N TYR A 48 -19.43 -23.31 20.81
CA TYR A 48 -20.11 -22.99 22.05
C TYR A 48 -21.60 -23.46 21.97
N VAL A 49 -22.08 -24.12 23.01
CA VAL A 49 -23.47 -24.50 23.13
C VAL A 49 -24.06 -23.90 24.40
N PRO A 50 -25.34 -23.47 24.38
CA PRO A 50 -26.02 -23.02 25.60
C PRO A 50 -26.00 -24.09 26.69
N ASP A 51 -25.65 -23.70 27.91
CA ASP A 51 -25.55 -24.59 29.05
C ASP A 51 -25.72 -23.79 30.36
N GLU A 52 -26.72 -24.11 31.18
CA GLU A 52 -27.02 -23.39 32.42
C GLU A 52 -25.90 -23.48 33.47
N GLU A 53 -25.09 -24.54 33.42
CA GLU A 53 -23.91 -24.73 34.27
C GLU A 53 -22.62 -24.23 33.59
N GLY A 54 -22.71 -23.69 32.37
CA GLY A 54 -21.61 -23.21 31.60
C GLY A 54 -21.02 -21.91 32.12
N ALA A 55 -19.82 -21.54 31.60
CA ALA A 55 -19.21 -20.27 31.89
C ALA A 55 -19.96 -19.12 31.18
N GLU A 56 -19.82 -17.92 31.74
CA GLU A 56 -20.43 -16.72 31.19
C GLU A 56 -19.56 -16.14 30.07
N TYR A 57 -20.21 -15.86 28.93
CA TYR A 57 -19.59 -15.25 27.76
C TYR A 57 -20.40 -14.04 27.28
N SER A 58 -19.72 -13.00 26.84
CA SER A 58 -20.31 -11.92 26.06
C SER A 58 -20.23 -12.27 24.58
N ILE A 59 -21.19 -11.81 23.78
CA ILE A 59 -21.16 -11.96 22.31
C ILE A 59 -21.11 -10.56 21.71
N THR A 60 -20.15 -10.30 20.81
CA THR A 60 -20.07 -9.00 20.15
C THR A 60 -21.39 -8.62 19.47
N GLY A 61 -21.86 -7.39 19.69
CA GLY A 61 -23.13 -6.88 19.17
C GLY A 61 -24.40 -7.38 19.88
N LYS A 62 -24.28 -8.11 21.01
CA LYS A 62 -25.43 -8.53 21.83
C LYS A 62 -25.33 -7.99 23.24
N GLU A 63 -26.47 -7.70 23.82
CA GLU A 63 -26.55 -7.32 25.24
C GLU A 63 -26.56 -8.55 26.15
N GLY A 64 -25.95 -8.41 27.31
CA GLY A 64 -25.96 -9.42 28.38
C GLY A 64 -24.94 -10.54 28.17
N LEU A 65 -24.85 -11.37 29.21
CA LEU A 65 -24.00 -12.55 29.25
C LEU A 65 -24.81 -13.80 28.93
N MET A 66 -24.19 -14.74 28.24
CA MET A 66 -24.75 -16.06 27.95
C MET A 66 -23.93 -17.15 28.64
N LYS A 67 -24.61 -18.08 29.30
CA LYS A 67 -23.96 -19.27 29.85
C LYS A 67 -23.76 -20.30 28.76
N LEU A 68 -22.51 -20.63 28.48
CA LEU A 68 -22.10 -21.47 27.36
C LEU A 68 -21.07 -22.52 27.81
N ARG A 69 -21.10 -23.68 27.15
CA ARG A 69 -20.11 -24.73 27.29
C ARG A 69 -19.37 -24.94 25.97
N LYS A 70 -18.06 -25.18 26.03
CA LYS A 70 -17.28 -25.62 24.86
C LYS A 70 -17.61 -27.08 24.53
N GLN A 71 -18.02 -27.32 23.29
CA GLN A 71 -18.27 -28.67 22.77
C GLN A 71 -17.36 -28.92 21.58
N HIS A 72 -16.50 -29.93 21.68
CA HIS A 72 -15.62 -30.34 20.59
C HIS A 72 -16.40 -31.04 19.48
N TYR A 73 -16.00 -30.83 18.24
CA TYR A 73 -16.56 -31.47 17.06
C TYR A 73 -15.46 -32.01 16.15
N ARG A 74 -15.82 -32.94 15.25
CA ARG A 74 -14.93 -33.46 14.23
C ARG A 74 -15.00 -32.60 12.95
N ALA A 75 -13.90 -32.51 12.23
CA ALA A 75 -13.90 -31.85 10.93
C ALA A 75 -14.88 -32.54 9.98
N GLY A 76 -15.77 -31.74 9.34
CA GLY A 76 -16.83 -32.27 8.47
C GLY A 76 -18.12 -32.69 9.17
N GLU A 77 -18.18 -32.62 10.49
CA GLU A 77 -19.41 -32.89 11.27
C GLU A 77 -20.43 -31.76 11.03
N GLU A 78 -21.69 -32.15 10.79
CA GLU A 78 -22.79 -31.19 10.75
C GLU A 78 -23.10 -30.73 12.17
N LEU A 79 -23.03 -29.45 12.41
CA LEU A 79 -23.34 -28.85 13.71
C LEU A 79 -24.77 -28.37 13.76
N PRO A 80 -25.47 -28.53 14.93
CA PRO A 80 -26.78 -27.96 15.12
C PRO A 80 -26.80 -26.44 14.85
N LYS A 81 -27.93 -25.92 14.33
CA LYS A 81 -28.11 -24.49 14.06
C LYS A 81 -28.00 -23.60 15.31
N SER A 82 -28.22 -24.20 16.51
CA SER A 82 -28.17 -23.51 17.81
C SER A 82 -26.76 -23.26 18.32
N VAL A 83 -25.73 -23.85 17.71
CA VAL A 83 -24.36 -23.63 18.17
C VAL A 83 -23.84 -22.26 17.79
N ILE A 84 -22.98 -21.69 18.63
CA ILE A 84 -22.27 -20.45 18.40
C ILE A 84 -20.84 -20.79 18.00
N LEU A 85 -20.45 -20.36 16.82
CA LEU A 85 -19.08 -20.46 16.35
C LEU A 85 -18.39 -19.12 16.58
N ASP A 86 -17.22 -19.15 17.20
CA ASP A 86 -16.39 -17.97 17.37
C ASP A 86 -15.43 -17.84 16.20
N GLY A 87 -15.50 -16.71 15.52
CA GLY A 87 -14.69 -16.44 14.36
C GLY A 87 -15.00 -17.31 13.14
N ASP A 88 -14.02 -17.45 12.27
CA ASP A 88 -14.12 -18.25 11.05
C ASP A 88 -13.85 -19.72 11.34
N ARG A 89 -14.88 -20.56 11.16
CA ARG A 89 -14.80 -22.02 11.37
C ARG A 89 -13.68 -22.68 10.55
N GLU A 90 -13.40 -22.14 9.36
CA GLU A 90 -12.46 -22.74 8.43
C GLU A 90 -10.99 -22.39 8.76
N ASN A 91 -10.75 -21.40 9.63
CA ASN A 91 -9.42 -20.91 9.93
C ASN A 91 -8.91 -21.39 11.30
N VAL A 92 -8.74 -22.70 11.42
CA VAL A 92 -8.21 -23.36 12.64
C VAL A 92 -6.86 -22.78 13.09
N MET A 93 -6.01 -22.33 12.12
CA MET A 93 -4.74 -21.73 12.43
C MET A 93 -4.87 -20.40 13.15
N ASP A 94 -5.74 -19.52 12.68
CA ASP A 94 -5.92 -18.22 13.33
C ASP A 94 -6.47 -18.40 14.75
N ARG A 95 -7.37 -19.39 14.95
CA ARG A 95 -7.85 -19.74 16.27
C ARG A 95 -6.73 -20.23 17.19
N LEU A 96 -5.88 -21.13 16.71
CA LEU A 96 -4.72 -21.60 17.46
C LEU A 96 -3.81 -20.42 17.87
N LEU A 97 -3.55 -19.49 16.96
CA LEU A 97 -2.71 -18.32 17.21
C LEU A 97 -3.34 -17.31 18.19
N ILE A 98 -4.67 -17.26 18.22
CA ILE A 98 -5.44 -16.42 19.16
C ILE A 98 -5.42 -17.05 20.55
N GLU A 99 -5.71 -18.33 20.67
CA GLU A 99 -5.86 -19.03 21.94
C GLU A 99 -4.52 -19.40 22.59
N HIS A 100 -3.49 -19.64 21.77
CA HIS A 100 -2.15 -20.07 22.21
C HIS A 100 -1.08 -19.14 21.63
N PRO A 101 -0.98 -17.87 22.08
CA PRO A 101 -0.07 -16.89 21.53
C PRO A 101 1.40 -17.29 21.56
N ASP A 102 1.78 -18.11 22.54
CA ASP A 102 3.17 -18.56 22.75
C ASP A 102 3.51 -19.87 22.02
N PHE A 103 2.55 -20.47 21.33
CA PHE A 103 2.74 -21.80 20.72
C PHE A 103 3.98 -21.87 19.84
N PHE A 104 4.14 -20.88 18.94
CA PHE A 104 5.24 -20.89 17.97
C PHE A 104 6.60 -20.51 18.57
N TYR A 105 6.65 -19.91 19.76
CA TYR A 105 7.93 -19.67 20.45
C TYR A 105 8.60 -20.95 20.94
N ASN A 106 7.88 -22.07 20.98
CA ASN A 106 8.43 -23.39 21.25
C ASN A 106 9.16 -24.01 20.04
N TYR A 107 9.04 -23.39 18.87
CA TYR A 107 9.66 -23.82 17.61
C TYR A 107 10.50 -22.70 16.99
N PRO A 108 11.54 -22.22 17.67
CA PRO A 108 12.29 -21.06 17.20
C PRO A 108 13.13 -21.41 15.98
N ASN A 109 13.22 -20.46 15.04
CA ASN A 109 14.21 -20.53 13.99
C ASN A 109 15.53 -19.93 14.49
N THR A 110 16.53 -20.77 14.77
CA THR A 110 17.83 -20.37 15.32
C THR A 110 18.92 -20.26 14.27
N GLU A 111 18.70 -20.82 13.07
CA GLU A 111 19.65 -20.76 11.97
C GLU A 111 19.46 -19.47 11.14
N PRO A 112 20.55 -19.00 10.48
CA PRO A 112 20.43 -17.89 9.55
C PRO A 112 19.50 -18.23 8.40
N VAL A 113 18.61 -17.29 8.06
CA VAL A 113 17.67 -17.44 6.94
C VAL A 113 18.44 -17.47 5.62
N LYS A 114 18.25 -18.52 4.85
CA LYS A 114 18.74 -18.60 3.47
C LYS A 114 17.74 -17.90 2.54
N ALA A 115 18.11 -16.74 2.04
CA ALA A 115 17.27 -16.00 1.11
C ALA A 115 17.96 -15.91 -0.25
N LEU A 116 17.17 -16.09 -1.31
CA LEU A 116 17.58 -16.02 -2.71
C LEU A 116 16.77 -14.96 -3.42
N CYS A 117 17.43 -13.91 -3.89
CA CYS A 117 16.88 -12.98 -4.89
C CYS A 117 17.07 -13.56 -6.27
N PHE A 118 16.09 -13.40 -7.16
CA PHE A 118 16.31 -13.58 -8.59
C PHE A 118 15.44 -12.65 -9.41
N ASP A 119 15.90 -12.38 -10.62
CA ASP A 119 15.27 -11.56 -11.63
C ASP A 119 15.53 -12.19 -13.01
N ILE A 120 14.64 -12.00 -13.99
CA ILE A 120 14.78 -12.58 -15.30
C ILE A 120 14.77 -11.53 -16.40
N GLU A 121 15.55 -11.79 -17.45
CA GLU A 121 15.49 -11.04 -18.71
C GLU A 121 14.93 -11.89 -19.83
N THR A 122 13.92 -11.36 -20.49
CA THR A 122 13.17 -12.10 -21.52
C THR A 122 13.28 -11.39 -22.85
N HIS A 123 13.61 -12.13 -23.92
CA HIS A 123 13.73 -11.57 -25.27
C HIS A 123 12.40 -11.48 -25.97
N SER A 124 12.11 -10.34 -26.57
CA SER A 124 10.99 -10.08 -27.47
C SER A 124 11.52 -9.68 -28.85
N PRO A 125 11.48 -10.57 -29.85
CA PRO A 125 11.99 -10.25 -31.18
C PRO A 125 11.22 -9.16 -31.91
N ASP A 126 9.97 -8.95 -31.52
CA ASP A 126 9.04 -8.01 -32.14
C ASP A 126 8.77 -6.77 -31.29
N GLY A 127 9.53 -6.57 -30.20
CA GLY A 127 9.37 -5.44 -29.30
C GLY A 127 8.06 -5.45 -28.47
N SER A 128 7.24 -6.51 -28.58
CA SER A 128 6.04 -6.66 -27.76
C SER A 128 6.39 -7.01 -26.31
N PHE A 129 5.40 -6.93 -25.41
CA PHE A 129 5.63 -7.33 -24.03
C PHE A 129 5.94 -8.83 -23.93
N PRO A 130 7.13 -9.22 -23.44
CA PRO A 130 7.63 -10.58 -23.54
C PRO A 130 7.03 -11.51 -22.48
N PHE A 131 5.81 -11.98 -22.68
CA PHE A 131 5.12 -12.87 -21.75
C PHE A 131 4.52 -14.09 -22.42
N GLY A 132 4.73 -15.29 -21.86
CA GLY A 132 4.23 -16.57 -22.35
C GLY A 132 5.27 -17.44 -23.04
N GLU A 133 4.84 -18.58 -23.59
CA GLU A 133 5.72 -19.63 -24.13
C GLU A 133 6.58 -19.19 -25.33
N ARG A 134 6.18 -18.15 -26.05
CA ARG A 134 6.87 -17.61 -27.24
C ARG A 134 8.19 -16.90 -26.89
N TYR A 135 8.32 -16.35 -25.70
CA TYR A 135 9.40 -15.44 -25.34
C TYR A 135 10.45 -16.11 -24.46
N PRO A 136 11.67 -16.40 -24.99
CA PRO A 136 12.71 -17.09 -24.24
C PRO A 136 13.28 -16.24 -23.10
N VAL A 137 13.66 -16.91 -22.01
CA VAL A 137 14.40 -16.33 -20.90
C VAL A 137 15.90 -16.29 -21.27
N VAL A 138 16.43 -15.11 -21.52
CA VAL A 138 17.83 -14.90 -21.94
C VAL A 138 18.80 -14.93 -20.77
N ALA A 139 18.38 -14.43 -19.62
CA ALA A 139 19.18 -14.40 -18.41
C ALA A 139 18.34 -14.63 -17.17
N ILE A 140 18.91 -15.28 -16.15
CA ILE A 140 18.42 -15.29 -14.79
C ILE A 140 19.57 -14.84 -13.90
N GLY A 141 19.44 -13.66 -13.28
CA GLY A 141 20.36 -13.16 -12.28
C GLY A 141 19.95 -13.57 -10.88
N ILE A 142 20.93 -13.90 -10.05
CA ILE A 142 20.68 -14.26 -8.64
C ILE A 142 21.63 -13.53 -7.69
N VAL A 143 21.16 -13.32 -6.47
CA VAL A 143 22.00 -12.99 -5.32
C VAL A 143 21.49 -13.69 -4.06
N THR A 144 22.39 -14.36 -3.34
CA THR A 144 22.05 -15.05 -2.10
C THR A 144 22.12 -14.13 -0.87
N SER A 145 21.59 -14.59 0.27
CA SER A 145 21.72 -13.86 1.54
C SER A 145 23.18 -13.76 2.03
N THR A 146 24.09 -14.62 1.53
CA THR A 146 25.53 -14.57 1.81
C THR A 146 26.29 -13.65 0.89
N GLY A 147 25.63 -13.12 -0.17
CA GLY A 147 26.22 -12.20 -1.14
C GLY A 147 26.82 -12.88 -2.37
N GLU A 148 26.67 -14.19 -2.53
CA GLU A 148 27.02 -14.90 -3.75
C GLU A 148 26.13 -14.45 -4.89
N ARG A 149 26.74 -14.18 -6.07
CA ARG A 149 26.06 -13.72 -7.28
C ARG A 149 26.36 -14.66 -8.42
N GLU A 150 25.36 -14.95 -9.22
CA GLU A 150 25.51 -15.72 -10.46
C GLU A 150 24.51 -15.23 -11.49
N VAL A 151 24.84 -15.40 -12.77
CA VAL A 151 23.96 -15.16 -13.90
C VAL A 151 23.95 -16.37 -14.80
N PHE A 152 22.80 -16.98 -14.99
CA PHE A 152 22.57 -18.04 -15.95
C PHE A 152 22.20 -17.40 -17.28
N LEU A 153 23.11 -17.45 -18.26
CA LEU A 153 22.96 -16.81 -19.57
C LEU A 153 22.58 -17.82 -20.65
N TRP A 154 21.83 -17.35 -21.62
CA TRP A 154 21.51 -18.05 -22.84
C TRP A 154 22.76 -18.38 -23.66
N ASP A 155 22.85 -19.59 -24.17
CA ASP A 155 24.00 -20.08 -24.95
C ASP A 155 23.91 -19.80 -26.48
N GLY A 156 22.85 -19.10 -26.90
CA GLY A 156 22.60 -18.76 -28.29
C GLY A 156 21.63 -19.73 -29.00
N GLU A 157 21.31 -20.88 -28.40
CA GLU A 157 20.45 -21.91 -29.02
C GLU A 157 19.08 -22.02 -28.32
N SER A 158 19.08 -22.15 -26.95
CA SER A 158 17.87 -22.43 -26.21
C SER A 158 17.97 -21.96 -24.76
N ASP A 159 16.89 -21.41 -24.23
CA ASP A 159 16.79 -21.07 -22.80
C ASP A 159 16.56 -22.29 -21.87
N ARG A 160 16.48 -23.49 -22.43
CA ARG A 160 16.37 -24.72 -21.63
C ARG A 160 17.53 -24.87 -20.64
N LYS A 161 18.76 -24.53 -21.08
CA LYS A 161 19.94 -24.59 -20.23
C LYS A 161 19.84 -23.58 -19.07
N VAL A 162 19.47 -22.34 -19.35
CA VAL A 162 19.25 -21.29 -18.33
C VAL A 162 18.30 -21.79 -17.24
N LEU A 163 17.16 -22.36 -17.64
CA LEU A 163 16.16 -22.88 -16.71
C LEU A 163 16.68 -24.07 -15.90
N THR A 164 17.42 -25.01 -16.52
CA THR A 164 17.92 -26.19 -15.82
C THR A 164 19.04 -25.87 -14.85
N ASP A 165 19.95 -24.96 -15.21
CA ASP A 165 21.05 -24.52 -14.33
C ASP A 165 20.49 -23.73 -13.13
N PHE A 166 19.55 -22.82 -13.35
CA PHE A 166 18.84 -22.15 -12.26
C PHE A 166 18.14 -23.14 -11.32
N ALA A 167 17.43 -24.13 -11.88
CA ALA A 167 16.76 -25.16 -11.08
C ALA A 167 17.74 -25.97 -10.23
N LYS A 168 18.89 -26.31 -10.81
CA LYS A 168 19.96 -27.01 -10.09
C LYS A 168 20.47 -26.15 -8.92
N PHE A 169 20.78 -24.89 -9.17
CA PHE A 169 21.23 -23.97 -8.13
C PHE A 169 20.20 -23.84 -6.99
N VAL A 170 18.91 -23.63 -7.30
CA VAL A 170 17.85 -23.53 -6.26
C VAL A 170 17.77 -24.78 -5.40
N ASN A 171 17.92 -25.98 -6.01
CA ASN A 171 17.91 -27.24 -5.27
C ASN A 171 19.17 -27.43 -4.38
N GLU A 172 20.33 -27.00 -4.84
CA GLU A 172 21.60 -27.12 -4.10
C GLU A 172 21.67 -26.08 -2.98
N TYR A 173 21.28 -24.83 -3.25
CA TYR A 173 21.28 -23.77 -2.25
C TYR A 173 20.17 -23.95 -1.20
N ASP A 174 19.00 -24.48 -1.61
CA ASP A 174 17.81 -24.73 -0.80
C ASP A 174 17.37 -23.52 0.03
N PRO A 175 16.87 -22.42 -0.61
CA PRO A 175 16.49 -21.20 0.09
C PRO A 175 15.23 -21.38 0.93
N ASP A 176 15.17 -20.70 2.06
CA ASP A 176 13.98 -20.56 2.89
C ASP A 176 13.03 -19.51 2.31
N ILE A 177 13.61 -18.43 1.76
CA ILE A 177 12.87 -17.33 1.12
C ILE A 177 13.38 -17.15 -0.30
N MET A 178 12.47 -17.12 -1.27
CA MET A 178 12.74 -16.66 -2.63
C MET A 178 12.03 -15.33 -2.84
N TYR A 179 12.76 -14.33 -3.34
CA TYR A 179 12.19 -13.00 -3.51
C TYR A 179 12.68 -12.33 -4.79
N GLY A 180 11.90 -11.35 -5.27
CA GLY A 180 12.23 -10.53 -6.44
C GLY A 180 11.30 -9.33 -6.52
N TYR A 181 11.42 -8.53 -7.56
CA TYR A 181 10.59 -7.35 -7.78
C TYR A 181 9.55 -7.62 -8.86
N ASN A 182 8.28 -7.66 -8.53
CA ASN A 182 7.19 -8.15 -9.38
C ASN A 182 7.28 -9.66 -9.71
N LEU A 183 8.01 -10.36 -8.88
CA LEU A 183 8.34 -11.78 -9.02
C LEU A 183 7.11 -12.67 -9.26
N ILE A 184 6.04 -12.43 -8.49
CA ILE A 184 4.79 -13.21 -8.57
C ILE A 184 3.96 -12.80 -9.79
N GLY A 185 4.08 -11.53 -10.19
CA GLY A 185 3.32 -11.00 -11.34
C GLY A 185 3.94 -11.31 -12.69
N TYR A 186 5.25 -11.56 -12.75
CA TYR A 186 5.96 -11.73 -14.01
C TYR A 186 6.95 -12.91 -14.02
N ASP A 187 8.00 -12.88 -13.21
CA ASP A 187 9.15 -13.79 -13.34
C ASP A 187 8.75 -15.26 -13.17
N ILE A 188 8.05 -15.59 -12.09
CA ILE A 188 7.59 -16.96 -11.82
C ILE A 188 6.66 -17.46 -12.93
N PRO A 189 5.60 -16.73 -13.35
CA PRO A 189 4.77 -17.14 -14.46
C PRO A 189 5.56 -17.37 -15.74
N GLN A 190 6.46 -16.46 -16.10
CA GLN A 190 7.25 -16.57 -17.34
C GLN A 190 8.17 -17.79 -17.33
N ILE A 191 8.88 -18.02 -16.23
CA ILE A 191 9.70 -19.23 -16.04
C ILE A 191 8.84 -20.50 -16.19
N LEU A 192 7.64 -20.53 -15.60
CA LEU A 192 6.74 -21.68 -15.69
C LEU A 192 6.21 -21.90 -17.13
N HIS A 193 5.92 -20.82 -17.88
CA HIS A 193 5.56 -20.92 -19.30
C HIS A 193 6.69 -21.54 -20.12
N ARG A 194 7.92 -21.06 -19.93
CA ARG A 194 9.08 -21.59 -20.65
C ARG A 194 9.43 -23.02 -20.22
N ALA A 195 9.33 -23.34 -18.94
CA ALA A 195 9.51 -24.71 -18.46
C ALA A 195 8.49 -25.68 -19.06
N SER A 196 7.24 -25.26 -19.22
CA SER A 196 6.19 -26.01 -19.91
C SER A 196 6.53 -26.24 -21.37
N TYR A 197 6.94 -25.18 -22.09
CA TYR A 197 7.38 -25.25 -23.49
C TYR A 197 8.49 -26.28 -23.70
N HIS A 198 9.46 -26.36 -22.78
CA HIS A 198 10.56 -27.33 -22.84
C HIS A 198 10.22 -28.73 -22.27
N GLY A 199 8.98 -28.95 -21.82
CA GLY A 199 8.57 -30.22 -21.23
C GLY A 199 9.23 -30.54 -19.87
N LEU A 200 9.67 -29.52 -19.12
CA LEU A 200 10.28 -29.65 -17.80
C LEU A 200 9.19 -29.92 -16.74
N ARG A 201 8.66 -31.15 -16.73
CA ARG A 201 7.42 -31.54 -16.01
C ARG A 201 7.39 -31.26 -14.51
N ASN A 202 8.53 -31.21 -13.87
CA ASN A 202 8.62 -31.06 -12.40
C ASN A 202 9.05 -29.65 -11.96
N TYR A 203 9.07 -28.69 -12.88
CA TYR A 203 9.60 -27.35 -12.59
C TYR A 203 8.80 -26.62 -11.50
N LYS A 204 7.48 -26.83 -11.43
CA LYS A 204 6.66 -26.31 -10.34
C LYS A 204 7.10 -26.79 -8.94
N LYS A 205 7.71 -27.97 -8.85
CA LYS A 205 8.24 -28.51 -7.59
C LYS A 205 9.44 -27.73 -7.07
N LEU A 206 10.13 -26.97 -7.93
CA LEU A 206 11.24 -26.12 -7.55
C LEU A 206 10.85 -25.04 -6.53
N LEU A 207 9.62 -24.51 -6.68
CA LEU A 207 9.08 -23.51 -5.78
C LEU A 207 8.67 -24.09 -4.42
N ASN A 208 8.53 -25.42 -4.33
CA ASN A 208 8.07 -26.12 -3.14
C ASN A 208 9.17 -27.05 -2.59
N ARG A 209 9.62 -26.79 -1.39
CA ARG A 209 10.63 -27.63 -0.69
C ARG A 209 10.09 -29.03 -0.36
N ASP A 210 8.81 -29.17 -0.12
CA ASP A 210 8.17 -30.44 0.26
C ASP A 210 7.81 -31.33 -0.96
N GLY A 211 8.13 -30.88 -2.17
CA GLY A 211 7.82 -31.60 -3.43
C GLY A 211 6.33 -31.66 -3.76
N THR A 212 5.48 -30.97 -3.02
CA THR A 212 4.05 -30.87 -3.36
C THR A 212 3.85 -30.03 -4.61
N ASN A 213 2.84 -30.37 -5.41
CA ASN A 213 2.37 -29.50 -6.51
C ASN A 213 1.41 -28.44 -5.95
N TYR A 214 1.84 -27.64 -4.96
CA TYR A 214 1.07 -26.46 -4.60
C TYR A 214 0.94 -25.59 -5.85
N GLY A 215 -0.28 -25.53 -6.34
CA GLY A 215 -0.56 -24.83 -7.57
C GLY A 215 -0.25 -23.35 -7.40
N TYR A 216 0.70 -22.85 -8.19
CA TYR A 216 0.67 -21.46 -8.54
C TYR A 216 -0.73 -21.18 -9.12
N THR A 217 -1.52 -20.48 -8.37
CA THR A 217 -2.73 -19.85 -8.90
C THR A 217 -2.32 -18.42 -9.18
N PRO A 218 -2.24 -18.03 -10.46
CA PRO A 218 -1.95 -16.63 -10.78
C PRO A 218 -2.94 -15.77 -10.04
N PRO A 219 -2.50 -14.67 -9.43
CA PRO A 219 -3.38 -13.77 -8.73
C PRO A 219 -4.49 -13.33 -9.70
N LYS A 220 -5.74 -13.46 -9.30
CA LYS A 220 -6.91 -13.01 -10.08
C LYS A 220 -6.87 -11.50 -10.37
N ASP A 221 -6.11 -10.76 -9.58
CA ASP A 221 -5.85 -9.34 -9.72
C ASP A 221 -4.33 -9.13 -9.65
N SER A 222 -3.75 -8.48 -10.65
CA SER A 222 -2.33 -8.09 -10.71
C SER A 222 -1.85 -7.26 -9.51
N LYS A 223 -2.76 -6.82 -8.65
CA LYS A 223 -2.48 -6.11 -7.40
C LYS A 223 -2.18 -7.03 -6.23
N ASP A 224 -2.61 -8.28 -6.27
CA ASP A 224 -2.42 -9.23 -5.17
C ASP A 224 -1.19 -10.12 -5.41
N LEU A 225 -0.03 -9.58 -5.06
CA LEU A 225 1.26 -10.26 -5.19
C LEU A 225 1.51 -11.17 -3.97
N ARG A 226 0.65 -12.17 -3.76
CA ARG A 226 0.78 -13.19 -2.72
C ARG A 226 0.80 -14.58 -3.33
N MET A 227 1.74 -15.38 -2.88
CA MET A 227 1.87 -16.77 -3.29
C MET A 227 2.23 -17.64 -2.10
N LYS A 228 1.58 -18.78 -1.98
CA LYS A 228 1.95 -19.83 -1.02
C LYS A 228 2.77 -20.90 -1.73
N ALA A 229 3.83 -21.33 -1.08
CA ALA A 229 4.65 -22.46 -1.52
C ALA A 229 4.83 -23.44 -0.35
N GLY A 230 4.92 -24.73 -0.65
CA GLY A 230 5.15 -25.75 0.37
C GLY A 230 6.59 -25.71 0.87
N GLY A 231 6.78 -25.30 2.11
CA GLY A 231 8.09 -25.28 2.76
C GLY A 231 9.02 -24.13 2.38
N ARG A 232 8.58 -23.15 1.60
CA ARG A 232 9.32 -21.93 1.25
C ARG A 232 8.43 -20.70 1.38
N ILE A 233 9.03 -19.54 1.53
CA ILE A 233 8.35 -18.24 1.45
C ILE A 233 8.66 -17.63 0.10
N ILE A 234 7.63 -17.28 -0.66
CA ILE A 234 7.75 -16.47 -1.88
C ILE A 234 7.34 -15.05 -1.54
N LEU A 235 8.28 -14.10 -1.66
CA LEU A 235 8.07 -12.71 -1.25
C LEU A 235 8.28 -11.76 -2.42
N ASP A 236 7.26 -10.96 -2.74
CA ASP A 236 7.35 -9.94 -3.77
C ASP A 236 7.68 -8.57 -3.18
N VAL A 237 8.85 -8.02 -3.53
CA VAL A 237 9.34 -6.75 -3.01
C VAL A 237 8.49 -5.57 -3.51
N LEU A 238 7.90 -5.66 -4.72
CA LEU A 238 6.96 -4.64 -5.21
C LEU A 238 5.75 -4.47 -4.28
N ARG A 239 5.28 -5.55 -3.66
CA ARG A 239 4.19 -5.48 -2.67
C ARG A 239 4.59 -4.66 -1.44
N LEU A 240 5.84 -4.75 -1.01
CA LEU A 240 6.37 -4.00 0.14
C LEU A 240 6.48 -2.51 -0.19
N THR A 241 7.04 -2.18 -1.36
CA THR A 241 7.14 -0.79 -1.83
C THR A 241 5.78 -0.13 -2.05
N ARG A 242 4.76 -0.90 -2.48
CA ARG A 242 3.37 -0.39 -2.61
C ARG A 242 2.75 0.02 -1.28
N ARG A 243 3.21 -0.55 -0.17
CA ARG A 243 2.74 -0.25 1.18
C ARG A 243 3.52 0.90 1.85
N ASP A 244 4.62 1.32 1.26
CA ASP A 244 5.44 2.40 1.79
C ASP A 244 4.86 3.76 1.38
N TYR A 245 4.38 4.51 2.36
CA TYR A 245 3.85 5.86 2.16
C TYR A 245 4.93 6.87 1.76
N ALA A 246 6.20 6.65 2.14
CA ALA A 246 7.30 7.51 1.72
C ALA A 246 7.49 7.52 0.20
N LEU A 247 7.08 6.43 -0.47
CA LEU A 247 7.06 6.33 -1.92
C LEU A 247 5.76 6.86 -2.56
N SER A 248 4.90 7.51 -1.78
CA SER A 248 3.67 8.11 -2.30
C SER A 248 4.02 9.22 -3.29
N GLY A 249 3.61 9.10 -4.55
CA GLY A 249 3.94 10.07 -5.61
C GLY A 249 5.12 9.68 -6.49
N GLN A 250 5.90 8.66 -6.13
CA GLN A 250 6.97 8.12 -6.95
C GLN A 250 6.46 7.03 -7.91
N GLY A 251 7.20 6.80 -9.00
CA GLY A 251 7.02 5.61 -9.83
C GLY A 251 7.26 4.34 -9.01
N ARG A 252 6.51 3.28 -9.33
CA ARG A 252 6.60 1.99 -8.60
C ARG A 252 7.46 0.94 -9.31
N GLY A 253 8.09 1.29 -10.42
CA GLY A 253 9.08 0.41 -11.07
C GLY A 253 10.38 0.34 -10.27
N LEU A 254 11.09 -0.79 -10.37
CA LEU A 254 12.32 -1.04 -9.63
C LEU A 254 13.32 0.12 -9.74
N LYS A 255 13.63 0.57 -10.95
CA LYS A 255 14.60 1.65 -11.19
C LYS A 255 14.21 2.97 -10.49
N ALA A 256 12.93 3.35 -10.56
CA ALA A 256 12.44 4.58 -9.92
C ALA A 256 12.51 4.50 -8.39
N VAL A 257 12.17 3.36 -7.82
CA VAL A 257 12.27 3.12 -6.38
C VAL A 257 13.73 3.08 -5.93
N SER A 258 14.59 2.40 -6.68
CA SER A 258 16.02 2.31 -6.38
C SER A 258 16.69 3.69 -6.34
N ARG A 259 16.41 4.57 -7.33
CA ARG A 259 16.91 5.96 -7.32
C ARG A 259 16.39 6.76 -6.13
N HIS A 260 15.15 6.55 -5.70
CA HIS A 260 14.62 7.19 -4.48
C HIS A 260 15.45 6.82 -3.23
N PHE A 261 16.00 5.61 -3.18
CA PHE A 261 16.87 5.15 -2.11
C PHE A 261 18.36 5.49 -2.34
N GLY A 262 18.69 6.25 -3.41
CA GLY A 262 20.05 6.71 -3.70
C GLY A 262 20.91 5.66 -4.42
N LEU A 263 20.29 4.63 -5.01
CA LEU A 263 20.98 3.67 -5.87
C LEU A 263 21.03 4.19 -7.31
N ASP A 264 22.02 3.72 -8.05
CA ASP A 264 22.20 4.02 -9.47
C ASP A 264 22.04 2.75 -10.32
N PRO A 265 20.78 2.35 -10.63
CA PRO A 265 20.52 1.14 -11.40
C PRO A 265 20.95 1.31 -12.86
N ILE A 266 21.55 0.27 -13.44
CA ILE A 266 21.87 0.22 -14.87
C ILE A 266 20.57 0.24 -15.69
N GLU A 267 20.56 1.01 -16.77
CA GLU A 267 19.49 1.02 -17.77
C GLU A 267 20.04 0.70 -19.15
N LEU A 268 19.31 -0.14 -19.90
CA LEU A 268 19.53 -0.35 -21.31
C LEU A 268 18.59 0.57 -22.09
N ASP A 269 19.12 1.22 -23.12
CA ASP A 269 18.32 2.05 -24.02
C ASP A 269 17.73 1.20 -25.12
N PHE A 270 16.50 0.77 -24.93
CA PHE A 270 15.78 -0.08 -25.88
C PHE A 270 15.24 0.67 -27.10
N GLY A 271 15.43 1.95 -27.31
CA GLY A 271 15.02 2.69 -28.50
C GLY A 271 14.48 1.79 -29.64
N ASP A 272 15.27 1.62 -30.69
CA ASP A 272 15.00 0.68 -31.79
C ASP A 272 15.63 -0.72 -31.61
N LYS A 273 16.15 -1.02 -30.40
CA LYS A 273 16.84 -2.25 -30.06
C LYS A 273 15.95 -3.20 -29.28
N VAL A 274 16.22 -4.49 -29.46
CA VAL A 274 15.68 -5.56 -28.60
C VAL A 274 16.78 -6.13 -27.71
N LEU A 275 16.43 -6.91 -26.70
CA LEU A 275 17.39 -7.37 -25.68
C LEU A 275 18.64 -8.05 -26.30
N LEU A 276 18.48 -8.92 -27.29
CA LEU A 276 19.59 -9.63 -27.92
C LEU A 276 20.43 -8.80 -28.92
N ASP A 277 20.09 -7.54 -29.13
CA ASP A 277 20.98 -6.59 -29.84
C ASP A 277 22.11 -6.09 -28.93
N TYR A 278 22.02 -6.35 -27.64
CA TYR A 278 23.07 -6.06 -26.67
C TYR A 278 24.01 -7.25 -26.50
N PRO A 279 25.31 -6.99 -26.26
CA PRO A 279 26.25 -8.04 -25.87
C PRO A 279 25.78 -8.75 -24.59
N LEU A 280 26.00 -10.08 -24.52
CA LEU A 280 25.63 -10.86 -23.33
C LEU A 280 26.30 -10.35 -22.05
N SER A 281 27.46 -9.68 -22.13
CA SER A 281 28.10 -9.03 -20.99
C SER A 281 27.30 -7.85 -20.47
N GLU A 282 26.67 -7.06 -21.33
CA GLU A 282 25.82 -5.93 -20.90
C GLU A 282 24.51 -6.44 -20.29
N ILE A 283 23.93 -7.50 -20.86
CA ILE A 283 22.74 -8.16 -20.29
C ILE A 283 23.07 -8.77 -18.92
N HIS A 284 24.26 -9.36 -18.78
CA HIS A 284 24.77 -9.87 -17.50
C HIS A 284 24.81 -8.77 -16.43
N ASP A 285 25.44 -7.63 -16.73
CA ASP A 285 25.59 -6.52 -15.78
C ASP A 285 24.24 -5.85 -15.47
N TYR A 286 23.36 -5.80 -16.48
CA TYR A 286 22.01 -5.25 -16.33
C TYR A 286 21.18 -6.08 -15.34
N VAL A 287 21.08 -7.40 -15.52
CA VAL A 287 20.30 -8.26 -14.61
C VAL A 287 20.91 -8.31 -13.22
N LEU A 288 22.26 -8.25 -13.07
CA LEU A 288 22.91 -8.16 -11.78
C LEU A 288 22.57 -6.85 -11.06
N SER A 289 22.53 -5.74 -11.78
CA SER A 289 22.09 -4.46 -11.23
C SER A 289 20.66 -4.55 -10.66
N ASP A 290 19.77 -5.27 -11.32
CA ASP A 290 18.37 -5.39 -10.88
C ASP A 290 18.22 -6.29 -9.66
N VAL A 291 18.94 -7.42 -9.57
CA VAL A 291 18.94 -8.22 -8.35
C VAL A 291 19.62 -7.51 -7.18
N ASP A 292 20.69 -6.74 -7.41
CA ASP A 292 21.34 -5.95 -6.35
C ASP A 292 20.41 -4.84 -5.82
N CYS A 293 19.72 -4.12 -6.70
CA CYS A 293 18.70 -3.14 -6.31
C CYS A 293 17.57 -3.79 -5.51
N THR A 294 17.09 -4.93 -5.98
CA THR A 294 16.02 -5.69 -5.31
C THR A 294 16.46 -6.19 -3.94
N LYS A 295 17.71 -6.70 -3.85
CA LYS A 295 18.30 -7.12 -2.57
C LYS A 295 18.41 -5.97 -1.58
N TYR A 296 18.84 -4.80 -2.02
CA TYR A 296 18.89 -3.62 -1.16
C TYR A 296 17.51 -3.27 -0.58
N LEU A 297 16.46 -3.31 -1.41
CA LEU A 297 15.09 -3.06 -0.98
C LEU A 297 14.60 -4.14 -0.02
N PHE A 298 14.89 -5.41 -0.29
CA PHE A 298 14.58 -6.50 0.63
C PHE A 298 15.25 -6.29 1.99
N ASP A 299 16.55 -6.02 2.02
CA ASP A 299 17.33 -5.75 3.24
C ASP A 299 16.83 -4.49 4.00
N HIS A 300 16.15 -3.59 3.28
CA HIS A 300 15.51 -2.43 3.89
C HIS A 300 14.21 -2.79 4.63
N TYR A 301 13.34 -3.61 4.01
CA TYR A 301 12.00 -3.90 4.54
C TYR A 301 11.95 -5.16 5.42
N TYR A 302 12.78 -6.15 5.15
CA TYR A 302 12.73 -7.46 5.81
C TYR A 302 12.85 -7.39 7.35
N PRO A 303 13.74 -6.60 7.96
CA PRO A 303 13.83 -6.50 9.41
C PRO A 303 12.55 -6.06 10.11
N GLN A 304 11.75 -5.24 9.44
CA GLN A 304 10.44 -4.81 9.95
C GLN A 304 9.42 -5.95 9.91
N ILE A 305 9.43 -6.73 8.82
CA ILE A 305 8.54 -7.88 8.62
C ILE A 305 8.84 -8.96 9.66
N GLU A 306 10.12 -9.31 9.81
CA GLU A 306 10.59 -10.27 10.78
C GLU A 306 10.21 -9.89 12.22
N TYR A 307 10.48 -8.64 12.61
CA TYR A 307 10.14 -8.14 13.93
C TYR A 307 8.63 -8.12 14.17
N THR A 308 7.82 -7.82 13.16
CA THR A 308 6.36 -7.85 13.30
C THR A 308 5.85 -9.28 13.50
N ALA A 309 6.34 -10.25 12.73
CA ALA A 309 5.99 -11.66 12.91
C ALA A 309 6.39 -12.18 14.31
N GLU A 310 7.57 -11.80 14.78
CA GLU A 310 8.05 -12.11 16.13
C GLU A 310 7.12 -11.52 17.22
N LEU A 311 6.76 -10.24 17.12
CA LEU A 311 5.84 -9.60 18.07
C LEU A 311 4.45 -10.23 18.08
N LEU A 312 3.97 -10.67 16.92
CA LEU A 312 2.70 -11.36 16.79
C LEU A 312 2.75 -12.82 17.28
N GLY A 313 3.95 -13.39 17.47
CA GLY A 313 4.09 -14.83 17.76
C GLY A 313 3.54 -15.71 16.64
N VAL A 314 3.67 -15.28 15.38
CA VAL A 314 3.17 -16.00 14.20
C VAL A 314 4.32 -16.40 13.29
N PRO A 315 4.20 -17.51 12.54
CA PRO A 315 5.19 -17.86 11.53
C PRO A 315 5.36 -16.71 10.51
N LEU A 316 6.60 -16.51 10.04
CA LEU A 316 6.89 -15.45 9.07
C LEU A 316 6.03 -15.59 7.80
N GLU A 317 5.85 -16.82 7.29
CA GLU A 317 4.98 -17.10 6.13
C GLU A 317 3.56 -16.59 6.32
N ALA A 318 2.97 -16.83 7.49
CA ALA A 318 1.61 -16.39 7.80
C ALA A 318 1.48 -14.86 7.71
N TYR A 319 2.45 -14.13 8.26
CA TYR A 319 2.46 -12.66 8.20
C TYR A 319 2.73 -12.13 6.79
N VAL A 320 3.71 -12.68 6.08
CA VAL A 320 4.07 -12.25 4.70
C VAL A 320 2.87 -12.39 3.76
N ASN A 321 2.11 -13.48 3.87
CA ASN A 321 0.96 -13.75 3.01
C ASN A 321 -0.35 -13.11 3.48
N ALA A 322 -0.37 -12.46 4.65
CA ALA A 322 -1.58 -11.88 5.22
C ALA A 322 -1.84 -10.44 4.72
N PRO A 323 -3.11 -9.98 4.72
CA PRO A 323 -3.43 -8.56 4.59
C PRO A 323 -3.01 -7.80 5.87
N ASN A 324 -2.93 -6.47 5.81
CA ASN A 324 -2.58 -5.66 7.00
C ASN A 324 -3.56 -5.86 8.18
N SER A 325 -4.83 -6.12 7.88
CA SER A 325 -5.86 -6.42 8.88
C SER A 325 -5.59 -7.68 9.72
N TYR A 326 -4.68 -8.53 9.27
CA TYR A 326 -4.28 -9.73 10.00
C TYR A 326 -3.66 -9.41 11.38
N ILE A 327 -2.88 -8.32 11.47
CA ILE A 327 -2.32 -7.85 12.74
C ILE A 327 -3.45 -7.63 13.76
N THR A 328 -4.49 -6.90 13.35
CA THR A 328 -5.63 -6.61 14.21
C THR A 328 -6.42 -7.88 14.54
N LYS A 329 -6.63 -8.76 13.57
CA LYS A 329 -7.32 -10.04 13.77
C LYS A 329 -6.67 -10.85 14.89
N ILE A 330 -5.35 -11.01 14.85
CA ILE A 330 -4.63 -11.79 15.86
C ILE A 330 -4.63 -11.09 17.21
N LEU A 331 -4.29 -9.80 17.26
CA LEU A 331 -4.13 -9.08 18.54
C LEU A 331 -5.47 -8.80 19.22
N GLN A 332 -6.46 -8.30 18.49
CA GLN A 332 -7.81 -8.07 19.07
C GLN A 332 -8.49 -9.40 19.39
N GLY A 333 -8.34 -10.41 18.52
CA GLY A 333 -8.86 -11.74 18.79
C GLY A 333 -8.36 -12.30 20.11
N ARG A 334 -7.05 -12.17 20.41
CA ARG A 334 -6.46 -12.57 21.70
C ARG A 334 -7.11 -11.85 22.88
N LYS A 335 -7.27 -10.51 22.78
CA LYS A 335 -7.86 -9.71 23.85
C LYS A 335 -9.33 -10.05 24.10
N LEU A 336 -10.09 -10.27 23.04
CA LEU A 336 -11.49 -10.68 23.16
C LEU A 336 -11.61 -12.09 23.74
N TYR A 337 -10.73 -13.01 23.31
CA TYR A 337 -10.67 -14.36 23.87
C TYR A 337 -10.31 -14.37 25.37
N GLU A 338 -9.30 -13.60 25.79
CA GLU A 338 -8.90 -13.42 27.20
C GLU A 338 -10.06 -12.90 28.08
N GLN A 339 -10.98 -12.13 27.51
CA GLN A 339 -12.13 -11.54 28.20
C GLN A 339 -13.42 -12.37 28.08
N ASN A 340 -13.36 -13.60 27.56
CA ASN A 340 -14.53 -14.43 27.27
C ASN A 340 -15.57 -13.76 26.34
N ILE A 341 -15.08 -13.02 25.32
CA ILE A 341 -15.92 -12.39 24.30
C ILE A 341 -15.88 -13.19 23.01
N ILE A 342 -17.04 -13.65 22.56
CA ILE A 342 -17.21 -14.43 21.33
C ILE A 342 -17.55 -13.49 20.17
N THR A 343 -16.85 -13.64 19.05
CA THR A 343 -17.07 -12.87 17.83
C THR A 343 -17.75 -13.71 16.75
N LYS A 344 -19.06 -13.91 16.88
CA LYS A 344 -19.83 -14.81 16.02
C LYS A 344 -19.91 -14.32 14.56
N ASP A 345 -20.24 -13.03 14.40
CA ASP A 345 -20.63 -12.48 13.11
C ASP A 345 -19.59 -11.45 12.62
N ILE A 346 -19.43 -11.32 11.30
CA ILE A 346 -18.63 -10.24 10.71
C ILE A 346 -19.30 -8.88 10.95
N ASN A 347 -18.53 -7.82 10.85
CA ASN A 347 -18.95 -6.45 11.17
C ASN A 347 -20.20 -6.01 10.39
N ARG A 348 -20.29 -6.37 9.09
CA ARG A 348 -21.44 -6.09 8.23
C ARG A 348 -22.74 -6.72 8.76
N ASP A 349 -22.68 -7.97 9.22
CA ASP A 349 -23.86 -8.70 9.68
C ASP A 349 -24.32 -8.23 11.07
N ARG A 350 -23.39 -7.67 11.87
CA ARG A 350 -23.71 -7.03 13.16
C ARG A 350 -24.36 -5.66 13.01
N HIS A 351 -24.00 -4.91 11.95
CA HIS A 351 -24.43 -3.53 11.73
C HIS A 351 -25.00 -3.31 10.32
N PRO A 352 -26.06 -4.06 9.92
CA PRO A 352 -26.56 -4.02 8.54
C PRO A 352 -27.09 -2.66 8.12
N GLU A 353 -27.58 -1.83 9.05
CA GLU A 353 -28.07 -0.49 8.72
C GLU A 353 -26.94 0.43 8.27
N ILE A 354 -25.74 0.26 8.83
CA ILE A 354 -24.57 1.07 8.52
C ILE A 354 -23.96 0.68 7.17
N TYR A 355 -24.02 -0.64 6.84
CA TYR A 355 -23.42 -1.20 5.62
C TYR A 355 -24.44 -1.42 4.48
N ARG A 356 -25.54 -0.66 4.42
CA ARG A 356 -26.60 -0.82 3.40
C ARG A 356 -26.10 -0.85 1.97
N ASP A 357 -25.11 -0.03 1.64
CA ASP A 357 -24.44 -0.06 0.35
C ASP A 357 -23.04 -0.66 0.56
N ASP A 358 -22.62 -1.60 -0.24
CA ASP A 358 -21.32 -2.33 -0.14
C ASP A 358 -20.07 -1.45 0.10
N LYS A 359 -20.24 -0.16 0.22
CA LYS A 359 -19.17 0.83 0.39
C LYS A 359 -19.04 1.44 1.78
N GLY A 360 -19.81 1.02 2.79
CA GLY A 360 -19.67 1.46 4.20
C GLY A 360 -19.11 2.90 4.36
N ASN A 361 -19.86 3.93 3.95
CA ASN A 361 -19.30 5.29 3.87
C ASN A 361 -19.68 6.12 5.10
N PHE A 362 -19.08 5.85 6.23
CA PHE A 362 -18.95 6.86 7.27
C PHE A 362 -18.00 7.95 6.81
N GLN A 363 -18.35 9.19 7.08
CA GLN A 363 -17.44 10.31 6.86
C GLN A 363 -16.25 10.19 7.83
N ALA A 364 -15.17 9.54 7.38
CA ALA A 364 -14.03 9.21 8.22
C ALA A 364 -13.13 10.42 8.47
N ALA A 365 -12.72 11.12 7.40
CA ALA A 365 -11.75 12.20 7.45
C ALA A 365 -12.38 13.53 7.06
N HIS A 366 -11.83 14.63 7.59
CA HIS A 366 -12.09 15.96 7.08
C HIS A 366 -10.87 16.43 6.28
N ILE A 367 -11.11 16.86 5.04
CA ILE A 367 -10.07 17.34 4.12
C ILE A 367 -10.58 18.60 3.48
N GLU A 368 -9.89 19.71 3.66
CA GLU A 368 -10.30 21.01 3.13
C GLU A 368 -9.10 21.90 2.82
N LEU A 369 -9.20 22.62 1.71
CA LEU A 369 -8.23 23.64 1.31
C LEU A 369 -8.87 25.01 1.49
N TYR A 370 -8.38 25.75 2.48
CA TYR A 370 -8.90 27.06 2.85
C TYR A 370 -8.24 28.20 2.09
N GLU A 371 -6.92 28.17 1.98
CA GLU A 371 -6.13 29.24 1.37
C GLU A 371 -5.22 28.64 0.27
N PRO A 372 -5.75 28.48 -0.96
CA PRO A 372 -4.96 27.99 -2.08
C PRO A 372 -3.87 28.99 -2.50
N GLY A 373 -2.82 28.49 -3.16
CA GLY A 373 -1.77 29.31 -3.70
C GLY A 373 -0.44 29.22 -2.94
N TYR A 374 0.38 30.25 -3.07
CA TYR A 374 1.72 30.32 -2.51
C TYR A 374 1.72 30.85 -1.08
N HIS A 375 2.52 30.21 -0.23
CA HIS A 375 2.78 30.63 1.15
C HIS A 375 4.27 30.61 1.43
N GLN A 376 4.84 31.74 1.85
CA GLN A 376 6.27 31.92 2.07
C GLN A 376 6.82 31.11 3.25
N ARG A 377 6.01 30.84 4.25
CA ARG A 377 6.32 29.99 5.40
C ARG A 377 5.17 29.01 5.59
N ASN A 378 5.49 27.80 5.98
CA ASN A 378 4.48 26.79 6.26
C ASN A 378 4.86 25.97 7.48
N TYR A 379 3.87 25.69 8.27
CA TYR A 379 3.97 24.86 9.45
C TYR A 379 2.93 23.77 9.32
N LYS A 380 3.34 22.54 9.48
CA LYS A 380 2.42 21.40 9.50
C LYS A 380 2.34 20.89 10.93
N ILE A 381 1.16 20.87 11.49
CA ILE A 381 0.87 20.42 12.85
C ILE A 381 0.05 19.13 12.71
N ASP A 382 0.63 17.99 13.09
CA ASP A 382 0.01 16.69 13.00
C ASP A 382 -0.33 16.13 14.37
N PHE A 383 -1.52 15.58 14.54
CA PHE A 383 -1.85 14.82 15.74
C PHE A 383 -0.98 13.55 15.84
N ALA A 384 -0.36 13.35 16.97
CA ALA A 384 0.52 12.21 17.22
C ALA A 384 -0.28 10.90 17.32
N SER A 385 -0.18 10.02 16.29
CA SER A 385 -0.92 8.75 16.21
C SER A 385 -2.42 8.96 16.48
N PHE A 386 -3.07 9.83 15.73
CA PHE A 386 -4.37 10.44 16.06
C PHE A 386 -5.46 9.42 16.43
N TYR A 387 -5.80 8.50 15.53
CA TYR A 387 -6.87 7.52 15.78
C TYR A 387 -6.60 6.62 16.98
N PRO A 388 -5.40 6.04 17.14
CA PRO A 388 -5.03 5.34 18.37
C PRO A 388 -5.11 6.21 19.63
N SER A 389 -4.71 7.49 19.53
CA SER A 389 -4.77 8.42 20.66
C SER A 389 -6.22 8.71 21.08
N VAL A 390 -7.13 8.88 20.12
CA VAL A 390 -8.57 9.01 20.40
C VAL A 390 -9.12 7.72 21.02
N ALA A 391 -8.75 6.54 20.48
CA ALA A 391 -9.18 5.27 21.05
C ALA A 391 -8.75 5.11 22.51
N MET A 392 -7.51 5.48 22.83
CA MET A 392 -7.02 5.45 24.20
C MET A 392 -7.69 6.52 25.10
N ALA A 393 -7.86 7.73 24.58
CA ALA A 393 -8.48 8.82 25.35
C ALA A 393 -9.91 8.49 25.78
N LEU A 394 -10.66 7.78 24.94
CA LEU A 394 -12.06 7.46 25.18
C LEU A 394 -12.29 5.99 25.57
N ASN A 395 -11.24 5.21 25.79
CA ASN A 395 -11.36 3.81 26.15
C ASN A 395 -12.12 2.95 25.12
N LEU A 396 -11.97 3.26 23.81
CA LEU A 396 -12.70 2.58 22.74
C LEU A 396 -12.11 1.20 22.42
N GLY A 397 -12.98 0.25 22.15
CA GLY A 397 -12.64 -1.09 21.68
C GLY A 397 -13.88 -1.91 21.40
N PRO A 398 -13.80 -3.03 20.66
CA PRO A 398 -14.95 -3.92 20.41
C PRO A 398 -15.59 -4.48 21.67
N ASP A 399 -14.89 -4.45 22.78
CA ASP A 399 -15.26 -4.91 24.11
C ASP A 399 -15.88 -3.83 25.01
N THR A 400 -15.70 -2.55 24.68
CA THR A 400 -16.19 -1.43 25.49
C THR A 400 -17.10 -0.45 24.74
N THR A 401 -17.23 -0.60 23.42
CA THR A 401 -18.01 0.33 22.58
C THR A 401 -19.15 -0.42 21.89
N ARG A 402 -20.38 0.08 21.98
CA ARG A 402 -21.53 -0.55 21.33
C ARG A 402 -22.56 0.46 20.86
N ILE A 403 -23.29 0.13 19.77
CA ILE A 403 -24.45 0.85 19.31
C ILE A 403 -25.64 0.42 20.17
N VAL A 404 -26.28 1.37 20.83
CA VAL A 404 -27.43 1.12 21.72
C VAL A 404 -28.73 1.71 21.18
N GLY A 405 -28.70 2.42 20.06
CA GLY A 405 -29.90 2.94 19.42
C GLY A 405 -29.62 4.00 18.37
N TYR A 406 -30.72 4.57 17.88
CA TYR A 406 -30.72 5.63 16.87
C TYR A 406 -31.69 6.74 17.31
N GLU A 407 -31.30 8.01 17.10
CA GLU A 407 -32.08 9.17 17.45
C GLU A 407 -32.35 10.08 16.26
N GLU A 408 -33.14 11.14 16.45
CA GLU A 408 -33.40 12.14 15.42
C GLU A 408 -32.08 12.76 14.92
N TYR A 409 -32.07 13.07 13.63
CA TYR A 409 -30.87 13.62 12.98
C TYR A 409 -30.53 15.00 13.51
N SER A 410 -29.27 15.23 13.79
CA SER A 410 -28.61 16.52 14.00
C SER A 410 -27.24 16.47 13.34
N GLU A 411 -26.73 17.58 12.82
CA GLU A 411 -25.41 17.65 12.20
C GLU A 411 -24.28 17.60 13.22
N ASP A 412 -24.57 17.93 14.48
CA ASP A 412 -23.58 18.00 15.55
C ASP A 412 -23.37 16.65 16.21
N ILE A 413 -22.14 16.39 16.59
CA ILE A 413 -21.80 15.33 17.52
C ILE A 413 -22.08 15.80 18.94
N ASP A 414 -22.84 15.03 19.72
CA ASP A 414 -23.17 15.32 21.09
C ASP A 414 -22.63 14.28 22.06
N PHE A 415 -22.48 14.68 23.31
CA PHE A 415 -21.91 13.88 24.38
C PHE A 415 -22.78 14.00 25.62
N ASP A 416 -23.17 12.85 26.21
CA ASP A 416 -23.96 12.81 27.44
C ASP A 416 -23.50 11.63 28.29
N GLY A 417 -22.74 11.90 29.35
CA GLY A 417 -22.14 10.88 30.20
C GLY A 417 -21.26 9.94 29.44
N SER A 418 -21.62 8.64 29.42
CA SER A 418 -20.95 7.58 28.66
C SER A 418 -21.49 7.42 27.23
N PHE A 419 -22.42 8.26 26.80
CA PHE A 419 -23.01 8.18 25.46
C PHE A 419 -22.43 9.21 24.52
N ILE A 420 -22.23 8.80 23.26
CA ILE A 420 -21.84 9.65 22.14
C ILE A 420 -22.88 9.52 21.04
N TYR A 421 -23.36 10.66 20.52
CA TYR A 421 -24.36 10.73 19.46
C TYR A 421 -23.70 11.21 18.18
N ILE A 422 -23.59 10.31 17.20
CA ILE A 422 -22.83 10.52 15.97
C ILE A 422 -23.80 10.68 14.81
N PRO A 423 -23.79 11.84 14.08
CA PRO A 423 -24.62 12.01 12.89
C PRO A 423 -24.20 11.06 11.78
N ASP A 424 -25.20 10.39 11.19
CA ASP A 424 -25.06 9.61 9.96
C ASP A 424 -26.01 10.15 8.89
N ASN A 425 -25.45 10.89 7.94
CA ASN A 425 -26.17 11.54 6.86
C ASN A 425 -26.85 10.53 5.90
N LYS A 426 -26.38 9.27 5.87
CA LYS A 426 -26.94 8.26 4.97
C LYS A 426 -28.21 7.64 5.51
N ILE A 427 -28.22 7.34 6.81
CA ILE A 427 -29.42 6.81 7.45
C ILE A 427 -30.36 7.93 7.92
N GLY A 428 -29.91 9.21 7.87
CA GLY A 428 -30.69 10.37 8.31
C GLY A 428 -31.03 10.33 9.81
N LYS A 429 -30.12 9.77 10.62
CA LYS A 429 -30.27 9.63 12.07
C LYS A 429 -28.95 9.84 12.75
N ARG A 430 -28.95 10.06 14.07
CA ARG A 430 -27.78 9.94 14.91
C ARG A 430 -27.67 8.51 15.45
N VAL A 431 -26.47 7.97 15.40
CA VAL A 431 -26.15 6.69 16.05
C VAL A 431 -25.81 6.96 17.51
N LYS A 432 -26.54 6.36 18.44
CA LYS A 432 -26.25 6.42 19.87
C LYS A 432 -25.28 5.32 20.25
N ILE A 433 -24.13 5.73 20.73
CA ILE A 433 -23.03 4.83 21.11
C ILE A 433 -22.82 4.92 22.60
N GLU A 434 -22.76 3.78 23.27
CA GLU A 434 -22.41 3.64 24.66
C GLU A 434 -20.96 3.17 24.81
N ILE A 435 -20.25 3.74 25.79
CA ILE A 435 -18.88 3.37 26.13
C ILE A 435 -18.86 2.84 27.57
N ASP A 436 -18.40 1.60 27.72
CA ASP A 436 -18.11 1.00 29.01
C ASP A 436 -16.84 1.63 29.60
N THR A 437 -17.00 2.29 30.75
CA THR A 437 -15.90 2.97 31.47
C THR A 437 -15.39 2.19 32.67
N ASP A 438 -16.05 1.08 33.03
CA ASP A 438 -15.73 0.32 34.25
C ASP A 438 -14.47 -0.53 34.10
N ARG A 439 -14.08 -0.84 32.87
CA ARG A 439 -12.86 -1.59 32.56
C ARG A 439 -12.09 -0.94 31.40
N LYS A 440 -10.81 -1.27 31.28
CA LYS A 440 -10.01 -0.83 30.12
C LYS A 440 -10.24 -1.73 28.94
N SER A 441 -10.38 -1.11 27.74
CA SER A 441 -10.54 -1.88 26.49
C SER A 441 -9.26 -2.60 26.12
N GLY A 442 -9.40 -3.75 25.46
CA GLY A 442 -8.26 -4.48 24.89
C GLY A 442 -7.48 -3.63 23.89
N LEU A 443 -8.18 -2.78 23.12
CA LEU A 443 -7.54 -1.84 22.17
C LEU A 443 -6.73 -0.76 22.90
N TYR A 444 -7.24 -0.21 24.01
CA TYR A 444 -6.49 0.72 24.86
C TYR A 444 -5.18 0.10 25.32
N GLU A 445 -5.24 -1.11 25.88
CA GLU A 445 -4.06 -1.80 26.41
C GLU A 445 -3.01 -2.06 25.33
N MET A 446 -3.43 -2.55 24.17
CA MET A 446 -2.54 -2.82 23.04
C MET A 446 -1.89 -1.53 22.51
N CYS A 447 -2.68 -0.47 22.29
CA CYS A 447 -2.14 0.81 21.79
C CYS A 447 -1.13 1.40 22.79
N LYS A 448 -1.44 1.34 24.09
CA LYS A 448 -0.54 1.78 25.15
C LYS A 448 0.77 0.98 25.14
N GLN A 449 0.68 -0.34 25.15
CA GLN A 449 1.84 -1.23 25.14
C GLN A 449 2.76 -0.96 23.94
N PHE A 450 2.20 -0.87 22.73
CA PHE A 450 3.02 -0.63 21.54
C PHE A 450 3.58 0.79 21.48
N LYS A 451 2.88 1.78 22.01
CA LYS A 451 3.41 3.15 22.12
C LYS A 451 4.58 3.20 23.10
N GLU A 452 4.48 2.52 24.24
CA GLU A 452 5.56 2.40 25.23
C GLU A 452 6.76 1.63 24.66
N MET A 453 6.54 0.51 23.99
CA MET A 453 7.59 -0.25 23.30
C MET A 453 8.29 0.55 22.20
N ARG A 454 7.57 1.45 21.52
CA ARG A 454 8.10 2.29 20.45
C ARG A 454 8.97 3.44 20.96
N ALA A 455 8.68 3.99 22.12
CA ALA A 455 9.35 5.18 22.64
C ALA A 455 10.89 5.08 22.65
N PRO A 456 11.54 4.00 23.13
CA PRO A 456 12.99 3.87 23.12
C PRO A 456 13.59 3.77 21.71
N TYR A 457 12.84 3.24 20.72
CA TYR A 457 13.31 3.16 19.36
C TYR A 457 13.16 4.47 18.58
N LYS A 458 12.21 5.33 18.95
CA LYS A 458 12.00 6.63 18.29
C LYS A 458 13.21 7.57 18.44
N VAL A 459 13.94 7.46 19.53
CA VAL A 459 15.10 8.33 19.85
C VAL A 459 16.43 7.79 19.32
N GLN A 460 16.50 6.50 18.98
CA GLN A 460 17.70 5.87 18.43
C GLN A 460 17.81 6.10 16.92
N LYS A 461 19.03 6.43 16.45
CA LYS A 461 19.31 6.71 15.02
C LYS A 461 19.74 5.48 14.21
N THR A 462 19.76 4.29 14.79
CA THR A 462 20.18 3.06 14.09
C THR A 462 19.11 2.59 13.09
N LYS A 463 19.54 1.94 12.00
CA LYS A 463 18.64 1.35 10.99
C LYS A 463 17.70 0.32 11.63
N GLU A 464 18.21 -0.45 12.59
CA GLU A 464 17.42 -1.44 13.32
C GLU A 464 16.32 -0.81 14.18
N ALA A 465 16.65 0.21 14.98
CA ALA A 465 15.67 0.93 15.78
C ALA A 465 14.59 1.59 14.92
N LYS A 466 14.97 2.15 13.77
CA LYS A 466 14.02 2.70 12.80
C LYS A 466 13.05 1.64 12.28
N SER A 467 13.53 0.45 11.93
CA SER A 467 12.70 -0.68 11.48
C SER A 467 11.71 -1.13 12.56
N LYS A 468 12.18 -1.29 13.81
CA LYS A 468 11.33 -1.65 14.96
C LYS A 468 10.29 -0.57 15.27
N SER A 469 10.70 0.70 15.26
CA SER A 469 9.78 1.84 15.45
C SER A 469 8.70 1.90 14.38
N ASN A 470 9.04 1.62 13.10
CA ASN A 470 8.09 1.57 11.99
C ASN A 470 7.12 0.40 12.12
N ALA A 471 7.61 -0.80 12.50
CA ALA A 471 6.76 -1.96 12.74
C ALA A 471 5.67 -1.64 13.78
N LEU A 472 6.08 -1.11 14.93
CA LEU A 472 5.16 -0.72 16.02
C LEU A 472 4.19 0.38 15.59
N LYS A 473 4.64 1.36 14.78
CA LYS A 473 3.75 2.39 14.22
C LYS A 473 2.67 1.79 13.32
N ILE A 474 3.05 0.85 12.46
CA ILE A 474 2.10 0.19 11.55
C ILE A 474 1.09 -0.64 12.36
N MET A 475 1.55 -1.40 13.36
CA MET A 475 0.67 -2.18 14.23
C MET A 475 -0.42 -1.31 14.87
N VAL A 476 -0.02 -0.19 15.47
CA VAL A 476 -0.96 0.73 16.13
C VAL A 476 -1.93 1.36 15.12
N ASN A 477 -1.46 1.77 13.93
CA ASN A 477 -2.31 2.45 12.95
C ASN A 477 -3.27 1.50 12.20
N THR A 478 -3.01 0.20 12.20
CA THR A 478 -3.84 -0.78 11.50
C THR A 478 -5.19 -1.01 12.18
N PHE A 479 -5.29 -0.80 13.49
CA PHE A 479 -6.51 -1.08 14.26
C PHE A 479 -7.75 -0.33 13.76
N TYR A 480 -7.62 0.93 13.38
CA TYR A 480 -8.75 1.69 12.87
C TYR A 480 -9.37 1.07 11.62
N GLY A 481 -8.55 0.81 10.58
CA GLY A 481 -9.02 0.25 9.33
C GLY A 481 -9.65 -1.13 9.47
N ALA A 482 -9.19 -1.91 10.44
CA ALA A 482 -9.77 -3.20 10.75
C ALA A 482 -11.14 -3.06 11.44
N ASN A 483 -11.32 -2.12 12.37
CA ASN A 483 -12.60 -1.91 13.04
C ASN A 483 -13.70 -1.44 12.08
N THR A 484 -13.35 -0.72 11.00
CA THR A 484 -14.31 -0.27 9.98
C THR A 484 -14.50 -1.24 8.82
N ASN A 485 -13.74 -2.32 8.74
CA ASN A 485 -13.83 -3.29 7.65
C ASN A 485 -15.09 -4.18 7.81
N PRO A 486 -15.98 -4.23 6.80
CA PRO A 486 -17.24 -5.01 6.88
C PRO A 486 -17.04 -6.52 7.03
N TYR A 487 -15.91 -7.05 6.58
CA TYR A 487 -15.65 -8.50 6.50
C TYR A 487 -14.80 -9.04 7.66
N ILE A 488 -14.53 -8.23 8.68
CA ILE A 488 -13.78 -8.64 9.87
C ILE A 488 -14.74 -8.95 11.02
N ASN A 489 -14.47 -10.03 11.73
CA ASN A 489 -15.23 -10.44 12.92
C ASN A 489 -14.61 -9.93 14.23
N TYR A 490 -13.28 -9.71 14.29
CA TYR A 490 -12.57 -9.23 15.50
C TYR A 490 -12.48 -7.72 15.61
N GLY A 491 -13.14 -6.95 14.76
CA GLY A 491 -13.31 -5.51 14.84
C GLY A 491 -14.75 -5.13 15.14
N ASP A 492 -15.02 -3.87 15.43
CA ASP A 492 -16.37 -3.35 15.64
C ASP A 492 -16.56 -1.98 15.03
N MET A 493 -17.66 -1.81 14.28
CA MET A 493 -17.98 -0.58 13.60
C MET A 493 -18.29 0.56 14.58
N ALA A 494 -18.91 0.27 15.72
CA ALA A 494 -19.17 1.26 16.76
C ALA A 494 -17.85 1.94 17.21
N THR A 495 -16.81 1.12 17.45
CA THR A 495 -15.45 1.60 17.75
C THR A 495 -14.91 2.46 16.60
N GLY A 496 -15.01 1.98 15.36
CA GLY A 496 -14.44 2.66 14.19
C GLY A 496 -15.06 4.03 13.93
N ILE A 497 -16.40 4.13 13.93
CA ILE A 497 -17.09 5.40 13.68
C ILE A 497 -16.89 6.39 14.84
N THR A 498 -16.79 5.92 16.08
CA THR A 498 -16.52 6.79 17.22
C THR A 498 -15.13 7.40 17.13
N ILE A 499 -14.11 6.60 16.81
CA ILE A 499 -12.75 7.10 16.60
C ILE A 499 -12.74 8.24 15.58
N THR A 500 -13.32 8.03 14.40
CA THR A 500 -13.26 9.04 13.33
C THR A 500 -14.10 10.27 13.61
N SER A 501 -15.26 10.09 14.21
CA SER A 501 -16.15 11.23 14.52
C SER A 501 -15.56 12.13 15.58
N VAL A 502 -14.97 11.57 16.66
CA VAL A 502 -14.29 12.37 17.69
C VAL A 502 -12.99 12.96 17.16
N ALA A 503 -12.24 12.23 16.34
CA ALA A 503 -11.05 12.78 15.68
C ALA A 503 -11.42 14.01 14.82
N ARG A 504 -12.45 13.90 13.99
CA ARG A 504 -12.95 15.03 13.19
C ARG A 504 -13.39 16.21 14.07
N PHE A 505 -14.10 15.95 15.18
CA PHE A 505 -14.48 16.97 16.14
C PHE A 505 -13.25 17.71 16.71
N LEU A 506 -12.20 16.98 17.10
CA LEU A 506 -10.96 17.59 17.62
C LEU A 506 -10.21 18.36 16.54
N LEU A 507 -10.13 17.85 15.30
CA LEU A 507 -9.51 18.55 14.17
C LEU A 507 -10.21 19.88 13.87
N LEU A 508 -11.54 19.88 13.78
CA LEU A 508 -12.32 21.11 13.55
C LEU A 508 -12.21 22.09 14.73
N SER A 509 -12.18 21.57 15.96
CA SER A 509 -11.92 22.40 17.15
C SER A 509 -10.55 23.06 17.10
N ALA A 510 -9.49 22.32 16.67
CA ALA A 510 -8.16 22.87 16.49
C ALA A 510 -8.14 23.99 15.44
N ILE A 511 -8.77 23.77 14.28
CA ILE A 511 -8.89 24.77 13.21
C ILE A 511 -9.57 26.04 13.71
N ASN A 512 -10.67 25.90 14.41
CA ASN A 512 -11.41 27.03 14.97
C ASN A 512 -10.59 27.81 16.03
N LEU A 513 -9.87 27.10 16.89
CA LEU A 513 -8.97 27.73 17.88
C LEU A 513 -7.84 28.51 17.21
N ILE A 514 -7.21 27.93 16.18
CA ILE A 514 -6.14 28.57 15.41
C ILE A 514 -6.67 29.85 14.75
N ARG A 515 -7.78 29.75 14.00
CA ARG A 515 -8.39 30.90 13.33
C ARG A 515 -8.75 32.01 14.28
N LYS A 516 -9.36 31.67 15.41
CA LYS A 516 -9.74 32.65 16.43
C LYS A 516 -8.54 33.39 17.04
N LYS A 517 -7.40 32.70 17.21
CA LYS A 517 -6.20 33.31 17.86
C LYS A 517 -5.29 34.01 16.87
N TYR A 518 -5.08 33.42 15.68
CA TYR A 518 -4.07 33.83 14.71
C TYR A 518 -4.66 34.48 13.43
N GLY A 519 -5.99 34.53 13.31
CA GLY A 519 -6.71 35.13 12.19
C GLY A 519 -7.31 34.08 11.25
N GLU A 520 -8.41 34.47 10.57
CA GLU A 520 -9.22 33.56 9.74
C GLU A 520 -8.41 32.86 8.64
N LYS A 521 -7.44 33.54 8.04
CA LYS A 521 -6.58 33.02 6.94
C LYS A 521 -5.31 32.31 7.44
N SER A 522 -5.19 32.03 8.73
CA SER A 522 -4.01 31.36 9.30
C SER A 522 -3.93 29.87 8.94
N VAL A 523 -5.07 29.21 8.70
CA VAL A 523 -5.14 27.81 8.29
C VAL A 523 -5.19 27.73 6.77
N VAL A 524 -4.24 27.03 6.17
CA VAL A 524 -4.10 26.85 4.73
C VAL A 524 -4.83 25.61 4.25
N TYR A 525 -4.56 24.47 4.89
CA TYR A 525 -5.06 23.17 4.48
C TYR A 525 -5.19 22.24 5.67
N CYS A 526 -6.14 21.33 5.64
CA CYS A 526 -6.19 20.21 6.56
C CYS A 526 -6.41 18.88 5.84
N HIS A 527 -5.89 17.81 6.44
CA HIS A 527 -6.07 16.47 5.93
C HIS A 527 -5.99 15.47 7.08
N THR A 528 -7.15 14.89 7.44
CA THR A 528 -7.31 13.80 8.41
C THR A 528 -6.79 14.12 9.82
N ASP A 529 -5.49 14.21 9.99
CA ASP A 529 -4.77 14.39 11.26
C ASP A 529 -3.82 15.59 11.24
N GLY A 530 -3.64 16.23 10.09
CA GLY A 530 -2.71 17.33 9.89
C GLY A 530 -3.39 18.65 9.55
N ILE A 531 -2.84 19.74 10.07
CA ILE A 531 -3.25 21.12 9.79
C ILE A 531 -2.03 21.87 9.27
N ASN A 532 -2.11 22.41 8.06
CA ASN A 532 -1.10 23.31 7.52
C ASN A 532 -1.47 24.76 7.79
N THR A 533 -0.54 25.54 8.30
CA THR A 533 -0.71 26.95 8.61
C THR A 533 0.38 27.80 7.96
N ASN A 534 0.07 29.06 7.69
CA ASN A 534 1.04 30.06 7.19
C ASN A 534 1.62 30.93 8.32
N VAL A 535 1.28 30.64 9.56
CA VAL A 535 1.77 31.29 10.76
C VAL A 535 2.28 30.24 11.73
N ASP A 536 3.27 30.61 12.54
CA ASP A 536 3.82 29.71 13.57
C ASP A 536 2.83 29.60 14.73
N ILE A 537 2.36 28.37 14.98
CA ILE A 537 1.41 28.04 16.03
C ILE A 537 2.17 27.52 17.24
N ASP A 538 1.78 28.01 18.42
CA ASP A 538 2.20 27.43 19.71
C ASP A 538 1.43 26.10 19.90
N GLU A 539 2.07 24.98 19.59
CA GLU A 539 1.48 23.65 19.69
C GLU A 539 1.12 23.26 21.13
N ALA A 540 1.92 23.67 22.11
CA ALA A 540 1.67 23.35 23.50
C ALA A 540 0.37 24.05 24.00
N TRP A 541 0.16 25.30 23.57
CA TRP A 541 -1.09 26.00 23.81
C TRP A 541 -2.28 25.30 23.15
N LEU A 542 -2.13 24.90 21.90
CA LEU A 542 -3.19 24.24 21.15
C LEU A 542 -3.59 22.91 21.78
N VAL A 543 -2.61 22.06 22.10
CA VAL A 543 -2.81 20.78 22.78
C VAL A 543 -3.52 20.98 24.13
N LYS A 544 -3.07 21.93 24.93
CA LYS A 544 -3.71 22.24 26.21
C LYS A 544 -5.19 22.62 26.03
N ARG A 545 -5.53 23.42 25.01
CA ARG A 545 -6.91 23.81 24.73
C ARG A 545 -7.77 22.65 24.26
N LEU A 546 -7.23 21.79 23.40
CA LEU A 546 -7.95 20.61 22.93
C LEU A 546 -8.23 19.61 24.05
N ARG A 547 -7.25 19.40 24.96
CA ARG A 547 -7.44 18.53 26.13
C ARG A 547 -8.56 19.06 27.01
N LEU A 548 -8.60 20.37 27.30
CA LEU A 548 -9.70 21.01 28.07
C LEU A 548 -11.06 20.88 27.37
N ILE A 549 -11.12 21.02 26.04
CA ILE A 549 -12.37 20.81 25.29
C ILE A 549 -12.84 19.37 25.43
N LEU A 550 -11.94 18.41 25.30
CA LEU A 550 -12.27 16.99 25.40
C LEU A 550 -12.78 16.63 26.80
N GLU A 551 -12.08 17.07 27.85
CA GLU A 551 -12.44 16.84 29.26
C GLU A 551 -13.79 17.46 29.62
N ASN A 552 -14.07 18.67 29.12
CA ASN A 552 -15.34 19.36 29.37
C ASN A 552 -16.52 18.69 28.65
N LYS A 553 -16.29 18.09 27.46
CA LYS A 553 -17.33 17.44 26.71
C LYS A 553 -17.53 15.96 27.08
N ILE A 554 -16.45 15.30 27.48
CA ILE A 554 -16.42 13.87 27.81
C ILE A 554 -15.66 13.71 29.13
N PRO A 555 -16.35 13.77 30.30
CA PRO A 555 -15.69 13.80 31.59
C PRO A 555 -14.82 12.58 31.94
N PHE A 556 -15.09 11.42 31.35
CA PHE A 556 -14.29 10.21 31.53
C PHE A 556 -13.06 10.13 30.60
N ALA A 557 -12.88 11.09 29.69
CA ALA A 557 -11.78 11.03 28.71
C ALA A 557 -10.40 11.22 29.38
N ASP A 558 -9.46 10.36 29.05
CA ASP A 558 -8.05 10.49 29.44
C ASP A 558 -7.31 11.33 28.39
N SER A 559 -7.44 12.65 28.49
CA SER A 559 -6.98 13.62 27.49
C SER A 559 -5.46 13.67 27.30
N LYS A 560 -4.66 13.08 28.21
CA LYS A 560 -3.18 13.04 28.11
C LYS A 560 -2.68 12.37 26.83
N TRP A 561 -3.52 11.54 26.19
CA TRP A 561 -3.17 10.86 24.95
C TRP A 561 -3.25 11.77 23.72
N ILE A 562 -3.92 12.92 23.80
CA ILE A 562 -3.99 13.89 22.71
C ILE A 562 -2.71 14.73 22.73
N ASP A 563 -1.95 14.61 21.64
CA ASP A 563 -0.67 15.31 21.47
C ASP A 563 -0.46 15.65 20.00
N MET A 564 0.43 16.61 19.71
CA MET A 564 0.72 17.09 18.36
C MET A 564 2.22 17.26 18.16
N ASP A 565 2.69 16.97 16.94
CA ASP A 565 4.03 17.24 16.47
C ASP A 565 3.98 18.37 15.42
N LYS A 566 5.05 19.17 15.27
CA LYS A 566 5.15 20.27 14.31
C LYS A 566 6.35 20.11 13.37
N ASP A 567 6.07 20.17 12.07
CA ASP A 567 7.08 20.27 11.02
C ASP A 567 7.11 21.68 10.43
N VAL A 568 8.29 22.15 10.02
CA VAL A 568 8.52 23.48 9.43
C VAL A 568 8.99 23.32 8.00
N TYR A 569 8.43 24.15 7.10
CA TYR A 569 8.80 24.22 5.69
C TYR A 569 9.13 25.66 5.29
N LYS A 570 10.11 25.85 4.42
CA LYS A 570 10.51 27.16 3.92
C LYS A 570 9.39 27.87 3.18
N GLU A 571 8.68 27.11 2.35
CA GLU A 571 7.60 27.62 1.51
C GLU A 571 6.71 26.47 1.00
N GLY A 572 5.54 26.81 0.49
CA GLY A 572 4.65 25.82 -0.10
C GLY A 572 3.67 26.42 -1.11
N PHE A 573 3.18 25.56 -1.98
CA PHE A 573 2.15 25.92 -2.96
C PHE A 573 1.06 24.85 -2.99
N TRP A 574 -0.17 25.27 -2.69
CA TRP A 574 -1.36 24.42 -2.75
C TRP A 574 -2.12 24.65 -4.06
N VAL A 575 -2.14 23.60 -4.89
CA VAL A 575 -2.81 23.61 -6.20
C VAL A 575 -4.31 23.42 -6.05
N GLN A 576 -4.67 22.36 -5.33
CA GLN A 576 -6.04 21.95 -5.03
C GLN A 576 -6.02 20.93 -3.87
N ILE A 577 -7.19 20.53 -3.39
CA ILE A 577 -7.30 19.49 -2.36
C ILE A 577 -6.47 18.27 -2.76
N GLY A 578 -5.57 17.84 -1.86
CA GLY A 578 -4.71 16.69 -2.06
C GLY A 578 -3.55 16.88 -3.06
N ASN A 579 -3.35 18.08 -3.62
CA ASN A 579 -2.23 18.38 -4.53
C ASN A 579 -1.50 19.63 -4.09
N TYR A 580 -0.28 19.46 -3.57
CA TYR A 580 0.57 20.54 -3.09
C TYR A 580 2.05 20.20 -3.18
N VAL A 581 2.90 21.23 -3.13
CA VAL A 581 4.35 21.13 -3.08
C VAL A 581 4.84 21.94 -1.88
N LEU A 582 5.74 21.35 -1.09
CA LEU A 582 6.41 21.98 0.03
C LEU A 582 7.91 21.95 -0.20
N ARG A 583 8.62 23.03 0.12
CA ARG A 583 10.08 23.06 0.16
C ARG A 583 10.54 22.86 1.61
N ASN A 584 11.26 21.76 1.81
CA ASN A 584 11.85 21.43 3.10
C ASN A 584 12.95 22.44 3.51
N GLU A 585 13.34 22.42 4.77
CA GLU A 585 14.42 23.27 5.29
C GLU A 585 15.77 23.02 4.60
N ASP A 586 16.04 21.80 4.15
CA ASP A 586 17.23 21.41 3.38
C ASP A 586 17.17 21.81 1.88
N GLY A 587 16.05 22.36 1.42
CA GLY A 587 15.83 22.78 0.04
C GLY A 587 15.19 21.72 -0.85
N THR A 588 15.05 20.48 -0.41
CA THR A 588 14.36 19.42 -1.16
C THR A 588 12.85 19.67 -1.26
N LEU A 589 12.21 19.10 -2.29
CA LEU A 589 10.76 19.25 -2.51
C LEU A 589 9.98 18.01 -2.09
N THR A 590 8.98 18.22 -1.26
CA THR A 590 7.93 17.22 -0.98
C THR A 590 6.73 17.51 -1.88
N LYS A 591 6.45 16.60 -2.84
CA LYS A 591 5.32 16.70 -3.78
C LYS A 591 4.24 15.72 -3.40
N HIS A 592 3.01 16.18 -3.25
CA HIS A 592 1.86 15.34 -2.89
C HIS A 592 0.74 15.48 -3.90
N GLY A 593 0.18 14.34 -4.32
CA GLY A 593 -1.03 14.26 -5.15
C GLY A 593 -0.81 13.79 -6.58
N SER A 594 -1.93 13.53 -7.27
CA SER A 594 -1.96 12.94 -8.61
C SER A 594 -1.38 13.84 -9.71
N THR A 595 -1.37 15.16 -9.51
CA THR A 595 -0.78 16.12 -10.45
C THR A 595 0.71 15.85 -10.66
N PHE A 596 1.41 15.35 -9.65
CA PHE A 596 2.85 15.08 -9.65
C PHE A 596 3.18 13.63 -10.02
N LYS A 597 2.19 12.74 -10.11
CA LYS A 597 2.36 11.32 -10.49
C LYS A 597 2.40 11.18 -12.01
N ALA A 598 3.51 11.59 -12.62
CA ALA A 598 3.61 11.70 -14.08
C ALA A 598 4.39 10.55 -14.74
N SER A 599 4.39 9.33 -14.18
CA SER A 599 5.17 8.20 -14.73
C SER A 599 4.82 7.83 -16.18
N THR A 600 3.55 8.06 -16.59
CA THR A 600 3.05 7.77 -17.94
C THR A 600 3.03 8.99 -18.86
N ARG A 601 3.51 10.15 -18.40
CA ARG A 601 3.51 11.38 -19.19
C ARG A 601 4.84 11.56 -19.92
N SER A 602 4.80 12.27 -21.06
CA SER A 602 6.01 12.63 -21.82
C SER A 602 7.02 13.41 -20.95
N THR A 603 8.28 13.36 -21.34
CA THR A 603 9.34 14.18 -20.73
C THR A 603 8.99 15.65 -20.77
N PHE A 604 8.42 16.13 -21.89
CA PHE A 604 7.89 17.49 -22.04
C PHE A 604 6.93 17.91 -20.92
N TYR A 605 5.96 17.03 -20.57
CA TYR A 605 5.03 17.32 -19.48
C TYR A 605 5.74 17.45 -18.14
N LYS A 606 6.68 16.54 -17.85
CA LYS A 606 7.43 16.51 -16.59
C LYS A 606 8.32 17.76 -16.43
N ASP A 607 9.07 18.09 -17.47
CA ASP A 607 9.97 19.24 -17.46
C ASP A 607 9.21 20.57 -17.36
N THR A 608 8.10 20.69 -18.08
CA THR A 608 7.21 21.85 -17.98
C THR A 608 6.64 22.00 -16.57
N LEU A 609 6.19 20.89 -15.97
CA LEU A 609 5.68 20.86 -14.60
C LEU A 609 6.74 21.30 -13.58
N GLU A 610 7.98 20.78 -13.70
CA GLU A 610 9.08 21.16 -12.82
C GLU A 610 9.42 22.65 -12.96
N LYS A 611 9.51 23.17 -14.19
CA LYS A 611 9.73 24.59 -14.45
C LYS A 611 8.65 25.45 -13.79
N ILE A 612 7.37 25.07 -13.92
CA ILE A 612 6.26 25.80 -13.31
C ILE A 612 6.35 25.77 -11.78
N ILE A 613 6.66 24.62 -11.19
CA ILE A 613 6.84 24.48 -9.74
C ILE A 613 7.93 25.42 -9.24
N GLU A 614 9.12 25.35 -9.84
CA GLU A 614 10.25 26.20 -9.45
C GLU A 614 9.96 27.69 -9.68
N GLY A 615 9.32 28.04 -10.80
CA GLY A 615 8.90 29.41 -11.07
C GLY A 615 7.93 29.95 -10.03
N ARG A 616 6.97 29.13 -9.57
CA ARG A 616 5.98 29.50 -8.54
C ARG A 616 6.62 29.61 -7.16
N LEU A 617 7.43 28.65 -6.77
CA LEU A 617 8.10 28.64 -5.45
C LEU A 617 9.14 29.77 -5.36
N ALA A 618 9.92 30.02 -6.42
CA ALA A 618 10.89 31.11 -6.44
C ALA A 618 10.27 32.51 -6.69
N ASN A 619 8.94 32.61 -6.83
CA ASN A 619 8.22 33.83 -7.19
C ASN A 619 8.79 34.52 -8.47
N ARG A 620 9.21 33.72 -9.47
CA ARG A 620 9.84 34.15 -10.71
C ARG A 620 8.92 34.19 -11.91
N VAL A 621 7.61 34.04 -11.68
CA VAL A 621 6.62 34.08 -12.77
C VAL A 621 6.49 35.51 -13.31
N ASN A 622 7.07 35.75 -14.48
CA ASN A 622 6.96 36.98 -15.25
C ASN A 622 6.74 36.67 -16.73
N GLN A 623 6.62 37.66 -17.59
CA GLN A 623 6.36 37.46 -19.01
C GLN A 623 7.42 36.58 -19.67
N GLY A 624 8.70 36.84 -19.45
CA GLY A 624 9.79 36.06 -20.03
C GLY A 624 9.77 34.59 -19.58
N PHE A 625 9.41 34.33 -18.34
CA PHE A 625 9.20 32.94 -17.86
C PHE A 625 8.07 32.26 -18.62
N ILE A 626 6.92 32.91 -18.76
CA ILE A 626 5.78 32.32 -19.48
C ILE A 626 6.13 32.11 -20.96
N ASP A 627 6.76 33.11 -21.62
CA ASP A 627 7.17 32.99 -23.01
C ASP A 627 8.14 31.82 -23.23
N SER A 628 9.05 31.59 -22.28
CA SER A 628 9.98 30.43 -22.32
C SER A 628 9.30 29.08 -22.28
N LEU A 629 8.13 28.95 -21.63
CA LEU A 629 7.38 27.71 -21.61
C LEU A 629 6.72 27.37 -22.96
N TYR A 630 6.38 28.39 -23.74
CA TYR A 630 5.70 28.26 -25.04
C TYR A 630 6.67 28.24 -26.22
N ASN A 631 7.96 28.52 -25.99
CA ASN A 631 9.02 28.43 -27.01
C ASN A 631 9.58 27.00 -27.06
N PHE A 632 9.49 26.36 -28.23
CA PHE A 632 9.95 25.00 -28.47
C PHE A 632 11.20 24.95 -29.39
N GLU A 633 11.81 26.09 -29.72
CA GLU A 633 12.96 26.12 -30.65
C GLU A 633 14.12 25.24 -30.19
N ASP A 634 14.43 25.33 -28.88
CA ASP A 634 15.55 24.61 -28.27
C ASP A 634 15.12 23.26 -27.59
N VAL A 635 13.89 22.80 -27.83
CA VAL A 635 13.38 21.54 -27.23
C VAL A 635 13.56 20.42 -28.23
N ASP A 636 14.24 19.35 -27.84
CA ASP A 636 14.43 18.18 -28.69
C ASP A 636 13.12 17.45 -29.00
N LEU A 637 13.00 16.88 -30.21
CA LEU A 637 11.81 16.16 -30.65
C LEU A 637 11.44 15.03 -29.70
N GLU A 638 12.40 14.24 -29.21
CA GLU A 638 12.20 13.12 -28.28
C GLU A 638 11.53 13.52 -26.97
N THR A 639 11.72 14.79 -26.53
CA THR A 639 11.06 15.32 -25.33
C THR A 639 9.53 15.23 -25.42
N PHE A 640 8.97 15.32 -26.64
CA PHE A 640 7.51 15.27 -26.89
C PHE A 640 6.96 13.85 -27.03
N LEU A 641 7.83 12.83 -27.02
CA LEU A 641 7.43 11.43 -27.20
C LEU A 641 6.49 10.96 -26.08
N GLN A 642 5.44 10.27 -26.47
CA GLN A 642 4.46 9.68 -25.60
C GLN A 642 4.37 8.18 -25.85
N HIS A 643 3.96 7.41 -24.85
CA HIS A 643 3.83 5.97 -24.95
C HIS A 643 2.44 5.50 -24.51
N ARG A 644 1.91 4.51 -25.21
CA ARG A 644 0.65 3.85 -24.84
C ARG A 644 0.73 2.36 -25.17
N SER A 645 0.30 1.50 -24.22
CA SER A 645 0.27 0.05 -24.44
C SER A 645 -1.15 -0.47 -24.64
N LEU A 646 -1.31 -1.51 -25.42
CA LEU A 646 -2.51 -2.32 -25.49
C LEU A 646 -2.60 -3.20 -24.24
N ASN A 647 -3.49 -2.87 -23.30
CA ASN A 647 -3.65 -3.64 -22.06
C ASN A 647 -4.69 -4.77 -22.16
N ARG A 648 -5.26 -4.97 -23.35
CA ARG A 648 -6.25 -5.99 -23.70
C ARG A 648 -6.27 -6.15 -25.23
N PRO A 649 -6.85 -7.23 -25.79
CA PRO A 649 -6.96 -7.40 -27.23
C PRO A 649 -7.57 -6.18 -27.91
N ILE A 650 -7.08 -5.82 -29.08
CA ILE A 650 -7.51 -4.62 -29.81
C ILE A 650 -9.02 -4.64 -30.10
N THR A 651 -9.62 -5.81 -30.24
CA THR A 651 -11.06 -6.02 -30.44
C THR A 651 -11.93 -5.52 -29.28
N ASP A 652 -11.36 -5.36 -28.09
CA ASP A 652 -12.06 -4.92 -26.89
C ASP A 652 -12.08 -3.41 -26.73
N TYR A 653 -11.44 -2.68 -27.64
CA TYR A 653 -11.41 -1.22 -27.67
C TYR A 653 -12.54 -0.68 -28.55
N VAL A 654 -13.71 -0.44 -28.01
CA VAL A 654 -14.92 -0.08 -28.79
C VAL A 654 -15.23 1.42 -28.80
N SER A 655 -14.75 2.23 -27.86
CA SER A 655 -15.16 3.64 -27.77
C SER A 655 -14.12 4.62 -27.21
N GLU A 656 -13.09 4.20 -26.59
CA GLU A 656 -12.12 5.13 -25.97
C GLU A 656 -11.03 5.57 -26.96
N THR A 657 -11.13 5.31 -28.36
CA THR A 657 -9.82 4.98 -28.81
C THR A 657 -9.58 4.97 -30.28
N ASP A 658 -10.15 5.94 -30.91
CA ASP A 658 -9.64 6.33 -32.22
C ASP A 658 -8.10 6.44 -32.23
N MET A 659 -7.48 6.83 -31.10
CA MET A 659 -6.05 6.93 -30.97
C MET A 659 -5.34 5.55 -31.03
N LEU A 660 -5.71 4.58 -30.18
CA LEU A 660 -5.04 3.27 -30.14
C LEU A 660 -5.34 2.47 -31.40
N ILE A 661 -6.54 2.56 -31.94
CA ILE A 661 -6.91 1.95 -33.22
C ILE A 661 -6.03 2.53 -34.34
N GLY A 662 -5.94 3.87 -34.42
CA GLY A 662 -5.11 4.52 -35.43
C GLY A 662 -3.62 4.20 -35.30
N LEU A 663 -3.09 4.16 -34.08
CA LEU A 663 -1.69 3.73 -33.82
C LEU A 663 -1.47 2.26 -34.17
N THR A 664 -2.46 1.39 -33.92
CA THR A 664 -2.39 -0.02 -34.28
C THR A 664 -2.37 -0.22 -35.79
N GLU A 665 -3.16 0.53 -36.55
CA GLU A 665 -3.16 0.49 -38.02
C GLU A 665 -1.82 0.96 -38.60
N GLN A 666 -1.28 2.06 -38.05
CA GLN A 666 0.05 2.55 -38.43
C GLN A 666 1.14 1.54 -38.07
N GLY A 667 1.07 0.92 -36.87
CA GLY A 667 2.00 -0.12 -36.44
C GLY A 667 2.00 -1.33 -37.39
N LYS A 668 0.83 -1.81 -37.79
CA LYS A 668 0.72 -2.88 -38.78
C LYS A 668 1.38 -2.54 -40.11
N ALA A 669 1.28 -1.30 -40.56
CA ALA A 669 1.90 -0.82 -41.78
C ALA A 669 3.42 -0.87 -41.77
N ILE A 670 4.04 -0.84 -40.59
CA ILE A 670 5.50 -0.96 -40.38
C ILE A 670 5.89 -2.31 -39.76
N GLY A 671 4.98 -3.30 -39.73
CA GLY A 671 5.27 -4.67 -39.29
C GLY A 671 5.09 -4.94 -37.79
N ILE A 672 4.52 -4.02 -37.02
CA ILE A 672 4.22 -4.24 -35.61
C ILE A 672 2.89 -5.01 -35.46
N GLU A 673 2.93 -6.22 -34.92
CA GLU A 673 1.74 -7.02 -34.65
C GLU A 673 1.03 -6.53 -33.36
N PRO A 674 -0.30 -6.24 -33.40
CA PRO A 674 -1.02 -5.67 -32.27
C PRO A 674 -1.43 -6.75 -31.25
N LEU A 675 -0.48 -7.23 -30.49
CA LEU A 675 -0.72 -8.17 -29.38
C LEU A 675 -1.03 -7.40 -28.06
N GLU A 676 -1.67 -8.08 -27.12
CA GLU A 676 -1.82 -7.53 -25.78
C GLU A 676 -0.41 -7.28 -25.18
N GLY A 677 -0.20 -6.08 -24.67
CA GLY A 677 1.11 -5.62 -24.20
C GLY A 677 1.88 -4.78 -25.21
N THR A 678 1.55 -4.80 -26.51
CA THR A 678 2.24 -3.97 -27.52
C THR A 678 2.26 -2.50 -27.10
N ARG A 679 3.45 -1.91 -27.05
CA ARG A 679 3.67 -0.52 -26.68
C ARG A 679 3.92 0.32 -27.94
N TYR A 680 3.08 1.34 -28.13
CA TYR A 680 3.28 2.33 -29.20
C TYR A 680 3.94 3.59 -28.63
N SER A 681 5.03 4.00 -29.26
CA SER A 681 5.68 5.32 -29.08
C SER A 681 5.14 6.26 -30.13
N TYR A 682 4.64 7.43 -29.76
CA TYR A 682 3.95 8.31 -30.69
C TYR A 682 4.10 9.80 -30.32
N TYR A 683 3.91 10.63 -31.32
CA TYR A 683 3.77 12.08 -31.17
C TYR A 683 2.33 12.53 -31.49
N LYS A 684 1.92 13.67 -30.93
CA LYS A 684 0.76 14.39 -31.43
C LYS A 684 1.21 15.31 -32.54
N THR A 685 0.87 14.99 -33.78
CA THR A 685 1.18 15.74 -35.00
C THR A 685 -0.03 16.51 -35.51
N LYS A 686 0.16 17.35 -36.51
CA LYS A 686 -0.91 18.09 -37.22
C LYS A 686 -1.92 17.13 -37.89
N SER A 687 -1.49 15.92 -38.29
CA SER A 687 -2.33 14.90 -38.89
C SER A 687 -3.03 13.99 -37.87
N GLY A 688 -2.68 14.08 -36.57
CA GLY A 688 -3.26 13.23 -35.53
C GLY A 688 -2.24 12.64 -34.60
N TYR A 689 -2.51 11.45 -34.06
CA TYR A 689 -1.52 10.68 -33.30
C TYR A 689 -0.72 9.83 -34.30
N THR A 690 0.58 10.03 -34.33
CA THR A 690 1.48 9.42 -35.33
C THR A 690 2.59 8.66 -34.63
N ILE A 691 2.81 7.40 -35.05
CA ILE A 691 3.89 6.56 -34.53
C ILE A 691 5.24 7.25 -34.75
N GLN A 692 6.16 7.06 -33.81
CA GLN A 692 7.50 7.69 -33.77
C GLN A 692 8.23 7.55 -35.10
N GLU A 693 8.25 6.37 -35.66
CA GLU A 693 8.97 5.99 -36.88
C GLU A 693 8.46 6.72 -38.14
N MET A 694 7.26 7.30 -38.08
CA MET A 694 6.65 8.04 -39.20
C MET A 694 6.84 9.55 -39.09
N VAL A 695 7.43 10.05 -37.98
CA VAL A 695 7.64 11.51 -37.75
C VAL A 695 9.09 11.84 -38.01
N LYS A 696 9.36 12.76 -38.95
CA LYS A 696 10.70 13.11 -39.42
C LYS A 696 11.33 14.27 -38.63
N ASP A 697 10.54 15.26 -38.30
CA ASP A 697 11.03 16.43 -37.60
C ASP A 697 9.96 17.15 -36.79
N LYS A 698 10.41 18.13 -36.02
CA LYS A 698 9.59 18.93 -35.08
C LYS A 698 8.48 19.76 -35.75
N SER A 699 8.62 20.08 -37.06
CA SER A 699 7.64 20.90 -37.79
C SER A 699 6.29 20.17 -37.98
N GLU A 700 6.29 18.85 -37.84
CA GLU A 700 5.10 18.00 -37.95
C GLU A 700 4.23 18.04 -36.68
N LEU A 701 4.79 18.46 -35.53
CA LEU A 701 4.08 18.49 -34.25
C LEU A 701 2.86 19.42 -34.28
N ASP A 702 1.80 18.99 -33.61
CA ASP A 702 0.67 19.86 -33.27
C ASP A 702 1.04 20.77 -32.11
N VAL A 703 1.71 21.86 -32.38
CA VAL A 703 2.18 22.84 -31.39
C VAL A 703 1.04 23.32 -30.49
N LYS A 704 -0.18 23.45 -31.03
CA LYS A 704 -1.36 23.88 -30.28
C LYS A 704 -1.72 22.88 -29.17
N TYR A 705 -1.64 21.59 -29.46
CA TYR A 705 -1.88 20.53 -28.47
C TYR A 705 -0.91 20.66 -27.27
N TYR A 706 0.38 20.89 -27.50
CA TYR A 706 1.38 21.05 -26.45
C TYR A 706 1.21 22.38 -25.70
N TRP A 707 0.83 23.45 -26.37
CA TRP A 707 0.42 24.69 -25.71
C TRP A 707 -0.79 24.51 -24.81
N ASP A 708 -1.77 23.72 -25.21
CA ASP A 708 -2.93 23.40 -24.38
C ASP A 708 -2.52 22.60 -23.12
N ILE A 709 -1.48 21.76 -23.19
CA ILE A 709 -0.90 21.09 -22.01
C ILE A 709 -0.32 22.12 -21.04
N ILE A 710 0.50 23.06 -21.55
CA ILE A 710 1.09 24.13 -20.74
C ILE A 710 -0.04 24.97 -20.11
N SER A 711 -1.01 25.39 -20.90
CA SER A 711 -2.13 26.22 -20.44
C SER A 711 -2.91 25.53 -19.31
N ARG A 712 -3.18 24.24 -19.44
CA ARG A 712 -3.84 23.43 -18.37
C ARG A 712 -2.99 23.30 -17.13
N LEU A 713 -1.67 23.15 -17.25
CA LEU A 713 -0.77 23.15 -16.10
C LEU A 713 -0.74 24.51 -15.41
N LEU A 714 -0.59 25.59 -16.16
CA LEU A 714 -0.58 26.96 -15.62
C LEU A 714 -1.94 27.31 -14.95
N GLU A 715 -3.05 26.84 -15.48
CA GLU A 715 -4.36 26.97 -14.85
C GLU A 715 -4.42 26.28 -13.49
N LYS A 716 -3.91 25.06 -13.39
CA LYS A 716 -3.81 24.32 -12.12
C LYS A 716 -2.96 25.10 -11.08
N PHE A 717 -1.91 25.78 -11.50
CA PHE A 717 -1.06 26.59 -10.63
C PHE A 717 -1.57 28.02 -10.42
N ALA A 718 -2.88 28.27 -10.63
CA ALA A 718 -3.54 29.55 -10.42
C ALA A 718 -2.97 30.71 -11.25
N LEU A 719 -2.50 30.43 -12.45
CA LEU A 719 -1.97 31.43 -13.40
C LEU A 719 -2.93 31.79 -14.54
N LYS A 720 -4.13 31.21 -14.58
CA LYS A 720 -5.13 31.46 -15.66
C LYS A 720 -5.47 32.93 -15.83
N THR A 721 -5.75 33.63 -14.73
CA THR A 721 -6.11 35.05 -14.77
C THR A 721 -4.92 35.91 -15.18
N TRP A 722 -3.72 35.53 -14.73
CA TRP A 722 -2.49 36.23 -15.11
C TRP A 722 -2.19 36.09 -16.60
N ILE A 723 -2.29 34.87 -17.18
CA ILE A 723 -2.09 34.58 -18.61
C ILE A 723 -3.12 35.30 -19.47
N LYS A 724 -4.40 35.41 -19.05
CA LYS A 724 -5.42 36.18 -19.78
C LYS A 724 -5.04 37.67 -19.91
N LYS A 725 -4.34 38.24 -18.92
CA LYS A 725 -3.87 39.61 -18.93
C LYS A 725 -2.53 39.77 -19.66
N ASN A 726 -1.71 38.73 -19.63
CA ASN A 726 -0.36 38.70 -20.16
C ASN A 726 -0.20 37.45 -21.05
N PRO A 727 -0.83 37.38 -22.24
CA PRO A 727 -0.71 36.22 -23.10
C PRO A 727 0.73 36.04 -23.60
N PRO A 728 1.17 34.79 -23.81
CA PRO A 728 2.48 34.52 -24.40
C PRO A 728 2.65 35.23 -25.75
N LEU A 729 3.84 35.81 -26.01
CA LEU A 729 4.11 36.54 -27.24
C LEU A 729 3.83 35.69 -28.48
N THR A 730 4.23 34.43 -28.46
CA THR A 730 3.96 33.45 -29.54
C THR A 730 2.45 33.24 -29.86
N LEU A 731 1.56 33.49 -28.90
CA LEU A 731 0.10 33.44 -29.12
C LEU A 731 -0.47 34.78 -29.65
N VAL A 732 0.20 35.88 -29.32
CA VAL A 732 -0.20 37.22 -29.81
C VAL A 732 0.13 37.36 -31.30
N ASP A 733 1.33 36.97 -31.73
CA ASP A 733 1.74 37.05 -33.13
C ASP A 733 0.85 36.21 -34.05
N ARG A 734 0.37 35.03 -33.61
CA ARG A 734 -0.55 34.24 -34.42
C ARG A 734 -1.96 34.81 -34.51
N LYS A 735 -2.46 35.50 -33.49
CA LYS A 735 -3.76 36.21 -33.59
C LYS A 735 -3.64 37.36 -34.58
N GLN A 736 -2.50 38.04 -34.66
CA GLN A 736 -2.26 39.05 -35.67
C GLN A 736 -2.12 38.45 -37.08
N GLN A 737 -1.44 37.33 -37.24
CA GLN A 737 -1.34 36.60 -38.50
C GLN A 737 -2.68 36.08 -38.98
N SER A 738 -3.50 35.47 -38.08
CA SER A 738 -4.86 35.01 -38.47
C SER A 738 -5.82 36.14 -38.80
N LEU A 739 -5.61 37.35 -38.26
CA LEU A 739 -6.35 38.55 -38.63
C LEU A 739 -5.87 39.13 -39.99
N MET A 740 -4.57 38.97 -40.34
CA MET A 740 -4.03 39.34 -41.65
C MET A 740 -4.43 38.33 -42.77
N GLU A 741 -4.66 37.06 -42.43
CA GLU A 741 -5.21 36.07 -43.38
C GLU A 741 -6.70 36.26 -43.65
N TRP A 742 -7.40 37.03 -42.80
CA TRP A 742 -8.81 37.40 -42.95
C TRP A 742 -9.03 38.82 -43.57
N LEU A 743 -7.97 39.60 -43.65
CA LEU A 743 -7.92 40.92 -44.37
C LEU A 743 -7.24 40.76 -45.74
#